data_28199a0c0dc2efd2b290888a52811667
#
_entry.id   28199a0c0dc2efd2b290888a52811667
#
_cell.length_a   1.000
_cell.length_b   1.000
_cell.length_c   1.000
_cell.angle_alpha   90.00
_cell.angle_beta   90.00
_cell.angle_gamma   90.00
#
_symmetry.space_group_name_H-M   'P 1'
#
loop_
_entity.id
_entity.type
_entity.pdbx_description
1 polymer ?
#
loop_
_entity_poly.entity_id
_entity_poly.type
_entity_poly.pdbx_seq_one_letter_code
_entity_poly.pdbx_strand_id
1 'polypeptide(L)'
;MKQKPRWTLEMLIAALAVLCALLTLALLVQRPAGWPALAVLVVLWGIGICVFRYQLRRWTAKWVAGGSFENSRTQYSLESLSQPAALLSGETVLWYNSRFRTALLGGEDRLAGRAQKLLPGLDTAQARTPEGQQLNLADGVWNVHSSTVPGGSESMTLLVFNEETALRRIETEYKASRPGYMVFLVDGYDDVFSDMLDSERARLLEGINRVLEDMIGRGTGFLRRVASGRYIAVVEERHLEQYAQRGYDVLDKIRALDPSVNLSISIGIGRGAKTLREAQDMAVQALDMAQGRGGDQAAEMTPDGFTFYGGVSHGVEKRSKVRSRIVADQLVRLVKEADHVVIMGHRMSDLDAIGAAEGVLRICKICDVPAVIAVRRDATLAGSLIDALCRAGQADDFIDPKAALPIISKKTLCVVVDTYQLGLVESKEILERCGKVAVIDHHRKGVGFIEHADLVCHEPYSSSASELVTELLQYVGDRDDKPSRVEAEGLLSGIMLDTRDFTLHTGVRTFEAAAALRRYGAETERVRQLFDVTMVEYNAKADLVEAAQMYRNCAISVSGEVPPEARVAIAQAANDLLTIQNVEASFVAVQVGSGVNISARSLGAVNVQVIMESLGGGGHQTMAAAQLKHITAEAARARIQTAIDQYRESQKKPLSKNEPESRKKEKQG
;
A
#
# COMPACT_ATOMS: atom_id res chain seq x y z
N MET A 1 -44.88 50.07 -5.31
CA MET A 1 -45.73 50.67 -6.34
C MET A 1 -46.31 49.58 -7.23
N LYS A 2 -47.60 49.51 -7.21
CA LYS A 2 -48.63 48.84 -7.98
C LYS A 2 -48.21 47.99 -9.17
N GLN A 3 -48.25 46.66 -8.98
CA GLN A 3 -48.39 45.65 -10.03
C GLN A 3 -49.66 45.91 -10.85
N LYS A 4 -49.55 46.55 -11.97
CA LYS A 4 -50.63 46.64 -12.99
C LYS A 4 -50.03 46.88 -14.37
N PRO A 5 -49.57 45.95 -15.08
CA PRO A 5 -49.94 45.78 -16.49
C PRO A 5 -49.93 44.32 -17.02
N ARG A 6 -49.50 43.31 -16.23
CA ARG A 6 -49.37 41.93 -16.75
C ARG A 6 -50.71 41.33 -17.13
N TRP A 7 -51.73 41.50 -16.29
CA TRP A 7 -53.11 41.01 -16.53
C TRP A 7 -53.80 41.65 -17.68
N THR A 8 -53.61 42.95 -17.92
CA THR A 8 -54.24 43.70 -19.02
C THR A 8 -53.67 43.27 -20.37
N LEU A 9 -52.40 42.97 -20.50
CA LEU A 9 -51.77 42.54 -21.77
C LEU A 9 -52.15 41.10 -22.11
N GLU A 10 -52.12 40.17 -21.15
CA GLU A 10 -52.57 38.79 -21.35
C GLU A 10 -54.04 38.69 -21.64
N MET A 11 -54.90 39.52 -20.98
CA MET A 11 -56.29 39.59 -21.29
C MET A 11 -56.54 40.21 -22.67
N LEU A 12 -55.78 41.21 -23.08
CA LEU A 12 -55.89 41.82 -24.41
C LEU A 12 -55.50 40.84 -25.52
N ILE A 13 -54.46 40.06 -25.30
CA ILE A 13 -54.02 39.02 -26.23
C ILE A 13 -55.05 37.89 -26.28
N ALA A 14 -55.53 37.42 -25.13
CA ALA A 14 -56.58 36.42 -25.07
C ALA A 14 -57.87 36.91 -25.75
N ALA A 15 -58.26 38.16 -25.53
CA ALA A 15 -59.44 38.80 -26.19
C ALA A 15 -59.23 38.90 -27.71
N LEU A 16 -58.04 39.29 -28.17
CA LEU A 16 -57.71 39.36 -29.60
C LEU A 16 -57.72 37.96 -30.23
N ALA A 17 -57.25 36.98 -29.50
CA ALA A 17 -57.26 35.57 -29.88
C ALA A 17 -58.65 35.01 -30.03
N VAL A 18 -59.52 35.30 -29.07
CA VAL A 18 -60.95 34.92 -29.13
C VAL A 18 -61.67 35.65 -30.27
N LEU A 19 -61.36 36.90 -30.47
CA LEU A 19 -61.96 37.68 -31.58
C LEU A 19 -61.56 37.14 -32.95
N CYS A 20 -60.29 36.80 -33.14
CA CYS A 20 -59.83 36.18 -34.38
C CYS A 20 -60.40 34.77 -34.58
N ALA A 21 -60.54 33.95 -33.51
CA ALA A 21 -61.21 32.66 -33.59
C ALA A 21 -62.72 32.79 -33.96
N LEU A 22 -63.37 33.74 -33.38
CA LEU A 22 -64.77 34.01 -33.71
C LEU A 22 -64.98 34.54 -35.17
N LEU A 23 -64.08 35.39 -35.65
CA LEU A 23 -64.08 35.88 -37.05
C LEU A 23 -63.78 34.74 -38.04
N THR A 24 -62.86 33.85 -37.73
CA THR A 24 -62.56 32.67 -38.55
C THR A 24 -63.69 31.66 -38.55
N LEU A 25 -64.35 31.46 -37.41
CA LEU A 25 -65.54 30.62 -37.32
C LEU A 25 -66.72 31.19 -38.15
N ALA A 26 -66.92 32.51 -38.10
CA ALA A 26 -67.95 33.19 -38.87
C ALA A 26 -67.72 33.10 -40.39
N LEU A 27 -66.46 33.17 -40.84
CA LEU A 27 -66.09 33.00 -42.24
C LEU A 27 -66.26 31.55 -42.74
N LEU A 28 -66.13 30.59 -41.88
CA LEU A 28 -66.27 29.16 -42.19
C LEU A 28 -67.72 28.71 -42.34
N VAL A 29 -68.62 29.31 -41.58
CA VAL A 29 -70.05 29.03 -41.65
C VAL A 29 -70.62 29.44 -43.01
N GLN A 30 -69.99 30.39 -43.70
CA GLN A 30 -70.48 30.93 -44.99
C GLN A 30 -69.95 30.19 -46.25
N ARG A 31 -68.85 29.34 -46.12
CA ARG A 31 -68.30 28.56 -47.27
C ARG A 31 -67.63 27.30 -46.83
N PRO A 32 -68.16 26.10 -47.10
CA PRO A 32 -67.61 24.80 -46.65
C PRO A 32 -66.25 24.40 -47.31
N ALA A 33 -65.79 25.10 -48.36
CA ALA A 33 -64.51 24.82 -49.02
C ALA A 33 -63.27 25.42 -48.28
N GLY A 34 -63.45 26.06 -47.10
CA GLY A 34 -62.38 26.77 -46.39
C GLY A 34 -61.53 25.95 -45.37
N TRP A 35 -61.77 24.67 -45.21
CA TRP A 35 -61.06 23.86 -44.23
C TRP A 35 -59.50 23.83 -44.36
N PRO A 36 -58.93 23.77 -45.58
CA PRO A 36 -57.49 23.88 -45.72
C PRO A 36 -56.89 25.22 -45.28
N ALA A 37 -57.60 26.29 -45.57
CA ALA A 37 -57.22 27.65 -45.18
C ALA A 37 -57.28 27.85 -43.65
N LEU A 38 -58.24 27.21 -42.97
CA LEU A 38 -58.30 27.19 -41.50
C LEU A 38 -57.10 26.46 -40.86
N ALA A 39 -56.76 25.32 -41.43
CA ALA A 39 -55.57 24.53 -40.91
C ALA A 39 -54.30 25.37 -41.02
N VAL A 40 -54.07 26.06 -42.14
CA VAL A 40 -52.96 27.00 -42.32
C VAL A 40 -53.00 28.15 -41.33
N LEU A 41 -54.16 28.75 -41.09
CA LEU A 41 -54.33 29.83 -40.12
C LEU A 41 -54.07 29.37 -38.68
N VAL A 42 -54.54 28.22 -38.28
CA VAL A 42 -54.26 27.63 -36.95
C VAL A 42 -52.73 27.35 -36.75
N VAL A 43 -52.07 26.85 -37.79
CA VAL A 43 -50.61 26.64 -37.76
C VAL A 43 -49.84 27.97 -37.66
N LEU A 44 -50.20 28.95 -38.49
CA LEU A 44 -49.65 30.31 -38.44
C LEU A 44 -49.91 31.00 -37.09
N TRP A 45 -51.08 30.79 -36.51
CA TRP A 45 -51.41 31.28 -35.19
C TRP A 45 -50.58 30.59 -34.08
N GLY A 46 -50.39 29.26 -34.13
CA GLY A 46 -49.52 28.52 -33.25
C GLY A 46 -48.08 29.02 -33.32
N ILE A 47 -47.57 29.25 -34.54
CA ILE A 47 -46.25 29.85 -34.78
C ILE A 47 -46.20 31.28 -34.20
N GLY A 48 -47.21 32.09 -34.43
CA GLY A 48 -47.32 33.45 -33.90
C GLY A 48 -47.26 33.48 -32.37
N ILE A 49 -48.01 32.59 -31.69
CA ILE A 49 -48.01 32.48 -30.24
C ILE A 49 -46.64 32.03 -29.74
N CYS A 50 -45.99 31.09 -30.40
CA CYS A 50 -44.66 30.64 -30.05
C CYS A 50 -43.60 31.75 -30.20
N VAL A 51 -43.63 32.49 -31.30
CA VAL A 51 -42.73 33.64 -31.54
C VAL A 51 -43.02 34.76 -30.54
N PHE A 52 -44.30 35.06 -30.24
CA PHE A 52 -44.66 36.07 -29.26
C PHE A 52 -44.22 35.67 -27.83
N ARG A 53 -44.47 34.42 -27.42
CA ARG A 53 -43.96 33.91 -26.13
C ARG A 53 -42.43 33.96 -26.04
N TYR A 54 -41.76 33.66 -27.12
CA TYR A 54 -40.31 33.77 -27.20
C TYR A 54 -39.84 35.23 -27.08
N GLN A 55 -40.47 36.14 -27.80
CA GLN A 55 -40.16 37.58 -27.73
C GLN A 55 -40.52 38.19 -26.37
N LEU A 56 -41.63 37.79 -25.77
CA LEU A 56 -42.04 38.25 -24.44
C LEU A 56 -41.02 37.77 -23.36
N ARG A 57 -40.56 36.54 -23.47
CA ARG A 57 -39.51 36.04 -22.59
C ARG A 57 -38.19 36.82 -22.76
N ARG A 58 -37.81 37.14 -23.99
CA ARG A 58 -36.62 37.97 -24.25
C ARG A 58 -36.81 39.40 -23.71
N TRP A 59 -37.98 39.95 -23.82
CA TRP A 59 -38.27 41.27 -23.31
C TRP A 59 -38.30 41.30 -21.78
N THR A 60 -38.93 40.35 -21.13
CA THR A 60 -38.90 40.22 -19.67
C THR A 60 -37.47 39.96 -19.14
N ALA A 61 -36.68 39.18 -19.85
CA ALA A 61 -35.27 38.97 -19.52
C ALA A 61 -34.45 40.29 -19.61
N LYS A 62 -34.69 41.09 -20.67
CA LYS A 62 -34.08 42.42 -20.80
C LYS A 62 -34.55 43.39 -19.71
N TRP A 63 -35.80 43.26 -19.29
CA TRP A 63 -36.36 44.10 -18.23
C TRP A 63 -35.84 43.74 -16.85
N VAL A 64 -35.65 42.47 -16.58
CA VAL A 64 -34.99 41.97 -15.36
C VAL A 64 -33.51 42.40 -15.33
N ALA A 65 -32.82 42.37 -16.47
CA ALA A 65 -31.43 42.80 -16.57
C ALA A 65 -31.26 44.32 -16.39
N GLY A 66 -32.27 45.12 -16.78
CA GLY A 66 -32.29 46.58 -16.61
C GLY A 66 -33.01 47.08 -15.35
N GLY A 67 -33.63 46.17 -14.59
CA GLY A 67 -34.35 46.50 -13.36
C GLY A 67 -33.40 46.85 -12.22
N SER A 68 -33.36 48.13 -11.85
CA SER A 68 -32.67 48.59 -10.65
C SER A 68 -33.34 48.02 -9.40
N PHE A 69 -32.55 47.39 -8.52
CA PHE A 69 -32.98 47.15 -7.15
C PHE A 69 -33.13 48.48 -6.44
N GLU A 70 -34.37 49.01 -6.40
CA GLU A 70 -34.73 50.26 -5.74
C GLU A 70 -34.66 50.11 -4.22
N ASN A 71 -33.47 50.05 -3.61
CA ASN A 71 -33.29 50.38 -2.18
C ASN A 71 -31.87 50.61 -1.73
N SER A 72 -30.94 50.94 -2.57
CA SER A 72 -29.65 51.46 -2.13
C SER A 72 -29.08 52.48 -3.10
N ARG A 73 -28.40 53.48 -2.57
CA ARG A 73 -27.79 54.60 -3.30
C ARG A 73 -26.73 54.25 -4.35
N THR A 74 -26.56 52.98 -4.67
CA THR A 74 -25.65 52.44 -5.69
C THR A 74 -26.45 51.47 -6.57
N GLN A 75 -26.78 51.87 -7.76
CA GLN A 75 -27.39 51.02 -8.81
C GLN A 75 -26.31 50.10 -9.35
N TYR A 76 -26.22 48.84 -8.85
CA TYR A 76 -25.43 47.79 -9.49
C TYR A 76 -26.36 47.02 -10.46
N SER A 77 -26.10 47.17 -11.74
CA SER A 77 -26.69 46.28 -12.75
C SER A 77 -26.02 44.92 -12.70
N LEU A 78 -26.79 43.81 -12.78
CA LEU A 78 -26.25 42.46 -12.94
C LEU A 78 -25.32 42.34 -14.16
N GLU A 79 -25.54 43.17 -15.18
CA GLU A 79 -24.69 43.27 -16.38
C GLU A 79 -23.27 43.75 -16.04
N SER A 80 -23.10 44.53 -14.97
CA SER A 80 -21.79 45.06 -14.54
C SER A 80 -20.94 44.06 -13.74
N LEU A 81 -21.45 42.86 -13.44
CA LEU A 81 -20.67 41.81 -12.78
C LEU A 81 -19.45 41.48 -13.62
N SER A 82 -18.28 41.45 -12.96
CA SER A 82 -16.99 41.12 -13.61
C SER A 82 -16.92 39.66 -14.03
N GLN A 83 -17.74 38.80 -13.43
CA GLN A 83 -17.80 37.36 -13.70
C GLN A 83 -18.95 37.04 -14.65
N PRO A 84 -18.84 35.99 -15.47
CA PRO A 84 -19.94 35.41 -16.19
C PRO A 84 -21.06 35.03 -15.22
N ALA A 85 -22.30 35.47 -15.52
CA ALA A 85 -23.43 35.19 -14.67
C ALA A 85 -24.69 34.89 -15.51
N ALA A 86 -25.52 33.98 -15.00
CA ALA A 86 -26.79 33.59 -15.62
C ALA A 86 -27.90 33.46 -14.57
N LEU A 87 -29.14 33.77 -14.94
CA LEU A 87 -30.32 33.63 -14.11
C LEU A 87 -31.24 32.56 -14.68
N LEU A 88 -31.57 31.58 -13.85
CA LEU A 88 -32.46 30.47 -14.20
C LEU A 88 -33.83 30.65 -13.52
N SER A 89 -34.91 30.22 -14.19
CA SER A 89 -36.19 29.87 -13.59
C SER A 89 -36.45 28.39 -13.89
N GLY A 90 -36.43 27.56 -12.88
CA GLY A 90 -36.42 26.11 -13.06
C GLY A 90 -35.26 25.66 -13.98
N GLU A 91 -35.60 25.00 -15.09
CA GLU A 91 -34.64 24.54 -16.09
C GLU A 91 -34.36 25.54 -17.24
N THR A 92 -34.93 26.75 -17.20
CA THR A 92 -34.83 27.70 -18.32
C THR A 92 -33.91 28.84 -17.97
N VAL A 93 -32.99 29.19 -18.88
CA VAL A 93 -32.13 30.37 -18.76
C VAL A 93 -32.93 31.62 -19.11
N LEU A 94 -33.20 32.44 -18.11
CA LEU A 94 -33.96 33.69 -18.28
C LEU A 94 -33.08 34.84 -18.75
N TRP A 95 -31.88 34.90 -18.22
CA TRP A 95 -30.97 36.01 -18.48
C TRP A 95 -29.51 35.54 -18.27
N TYR A 96 -28.59 36.20 -18.94
CA TYR A 96 -27.16 36.14 -18.70
C TYR A 96 -26.48 37.45 -19.10
N ASN A 97 -25.33 37.76 -18.48
CA ASN A 97 -24.57 38.95 -18.83
C ASN A 97 -23.75 38.77 -20.12
N SER A 98 -23.22 39.86 -20.65
CA SER A 98 -22.37 39.84 -21.86
C SER A 98 -21.12 38.95 -21.69
N ARG A 99 -20.56 38.88 -20.48
CA ARG A 99 -19.41 38.02 -20.20
C ARG A 99 -19.73 36.52 -20.29
N PHE A 100 -20.87 36.10 -19.79
CA PHE A 100 -21.35 34.72 -19.95
C PHE A 100 -21.54 34.38 -21.43
N ARG A 101 -22.18 35.28 -22.19
CA ARG A 101 -22.38 35.09 -23.63
C ARG A 101 -21.05 34.93 -24.38
N THR A 102 -20.05 35.76 -24.07
CA THR A 102 -18.77 35.72 -24.76
C THR A 102 -17.93 34.50 -24.34
N ALA A 103 -17.84 34.24 -23.02
CA ALA A 103 -16.94 33.20 -22.50
C ALA A 103 -17.51 31.77 -22.68
N LEU A 104 -18.82 31.58 -22.54
CA LEU A 104 -19.42 30.25 -22.51
C LEU A 104 -20.26 29.90 -23.73
N LEU A 105 -20.76 30.92 -24.48
CA LEU A 105 -21.61 30.73 -25.65
C LEU A 105 -20.91 31.15 -26.97
N GLY A 106 -19.65 31.53 -26.93
CA GLY A 106 -18.90 31.96 -28.13
C GLY A 106 -19.51 33.21 -28.80
N GLY A 107 -20.26 34.06 -28.05
CA GLY A 107 -20.92 35.26 -28.56
C GLY A 107 -22.33 35.03 -29.06
N GLU A 108 -22.79 33.79 -29.19
CA GLU A 108 -24.16 33.48 -29.64
C GLU A 108 -25.21 33.84 -28.59
N ASP A 109 -26.40 34.30 -29.05
CA ASP A 109 -27.53 34.55 -28.17
C ASP A 109 -28.42 33.30 -28.07
N ARG A 110 -28.45 32.67 -26.91
CA ARG A 110 -29.24 31.47 -26.63
C ARG A 110 -30.20 31.65 -25.44
N LEU A 111 -30.78 32.84 -25.30
CA LEU A 111 -31.80 33.13 -24.29
C LEU A 111 -33.01 32.20 -24.42
N ALA A 112 -33.65 31.90 -23.28
CA ALA A 112 -34.76 30.96 -23.14
C ALA A 112 -34.46 29.50 -23.49
N GLY A 113 -33.16 29.13 -23.61
CA GLY A 113 -32.72 27.75 -23.77
C GLY A 113 -32.81 26.95 -22.45
N ARG A 114 -32.84 25.61 -22.57
CA ARG A 114 -32.76 24.73 -21.38
C ARG A 114 -31.34 24.77 -20.80
N ALA A 115 -31.25 24.98 -19.49
CA ALA A 115 -29.99 25.05 -18.77
C ALA A 115 -29.11 23.78 -18.99
N GLN A 116 -29.69 22.60 -18.96
CA GLN A 116 -29.00 21.32 -19.17
C GLN A 116 -28.34 21.20 -20.56
N LYS A 117 -28.91 21.89 -21.60
CA LYS A 117 -28.35 21.89 -22.94
C LYS A 117 -27.21 22.90 -23.10
N LEU A 118 -27.24 23.98 -22.35
CA LEU A 118 -26.22 25.06 -22.39
C LEU A 118 -25.09 24.81 -21.38
N LEU A 119 -25.40 24.15 -20.29
CA LEU A 119 -24.52 23.85 -19.16
C LEU A 119 -24.61 22.35 -18.83
N PRO A 120 -24.02 21.49 -19.66
CA PRO A 120 -24.05 20.02 -19.43
C PRO A 120 -23.47 19.67 -18.08
N GLY A 121 -24.16 18.83 -17.33
CA GLY A 121 -23.71 18.36 -16.00
C GLY A 121 -23.98 19.33 -14.85
N LEU A 122 -24.66 20.46 -15.08
CA LEU A 122 -24.99 21.39 -13.99
C LEU A 122 -25.97 20.75 -12.99
N ASP A 123 -25.54 20.69 -11.73
CA ASP A 123 -26.34 20.39 -10.56
C ASP A 123 -26.43 21.65 -9.67
N THR A 124 -27.57 22.29 -9.64
CA THR A 124 -27.81 23.53 -8.87
C THR A 124 -27.74 23.31 -7.36
N ALA A 125 -27.94 22.06 -6.88
CA ALA A 125 -27.82 21.73 -5.47
C ALA A 125 -26.35 21.67 -5.07
N GLN A 126 -25.51 21.01 -5.87
CA GLN A 126 -24.05 20.98 -5.67
C GLN A 126 -23.43 22.37 -5.82
N ALA A 127 -23.86 23.15 -6.83
CA ALA A 127 -23.38 24.51 -7.04
C ALA A 127 -23.75 25.48 -5.88
N ARG A 128 -24.66 25.09 -4.98
CA ARG A 128 -25.05 25.88 -3.80
C ARG A 128 -24.12 25.65 -2.60
N THR A 129 -23.28 24.62 -2.62
CA THR A 129 -22.32 24.40 -1.55
C THR A 129 -21.23 25.48 -1.52
N PRO A 130 -20.52 25.71 -0.40
CA PRO A 130 -19.44 26.68 -0.33
C PRO A 130 -18.32 26.42 -1.34
N GLU A 131 -18.09 25.14 -1.69
CA GLU A 131 -17.08 24.70 -2.67
C GLU A 131 -17.51 24.95 -4.11
N GLY A 132 -18.83 25.09 -4.35
CA GLY A 132 -19.40 25.21 -5.69
C GLY A 132 -19.39 23.87 -6.46
N GLN A 133 -19.71 23.95 -7.74
CA GLN A 133 -19.65 22.83 -8.67
C GLN A 133 -18.65 23.10 -9.77
N GLN A 134 -17.74 22.17 -9.99
CA GLN A 134 -16.77 22.23 -11.08
C GLN A 134 -17.38 21.70 -12.39
N LEU A 135 -17.31 22.48 -13.46
CA LEU A 135 -17.78 22.10 -14.79
C LEU A 135 -16.71 22.36 -15.84
N ASN A 136 -16.59 21.46 -16.81
CA ASN A 136 -15.75 21.65 -18.00
C ASN A 136 -16.65 22.23 -19.11
N LEU A 137 -16.49 23.49 -19.42
CA LEU A 137 -17.30 24.21 -20.41
C LEU A 137 -16.40 25.05 -21.33
N ALA A 138 -16.70 25.06 -22.62
CA ALA A 138 -16.04 25.92 -23.62
C ALA A 138 -14.51 25.87 -23.53
N ASP A 139 -13.93 24.66 -23.48
CA ASP A 139 -12.47 24.38 -23.35
C ASP A 139 -11.81 24.92 -22.08
N GLY A 140 -12.60 25.29 -21.06
CA GLY A 140 -12.14 25.76 -19.76
C GLY A 140 -12.76 25.02 -18.57
N VAL A 141 -12.10 25.14 -17.42
CA VAL A 141 -12.59 24.65 -16.13
C VAL A 141 -13.23 25.80 -15.38
N TRP A 142 -14.49 25.64 -15.04
CA TRP A 142 -15.30 26.65 -14.39
C TRP A 142 -15.81 26.16 -13.04
N ASN A 143 -15.66 26.96 -12.01
CA ASN A 143 -16.31 26.72 -10.72
C ASN A 143 -17.59 27.55 -10.65
N VAL A 144 -18.72 26.85 -10.51
CA VAL A 144 -20.06 27.46 -10.58
C VAL A 144 -20.65 27.51 -9.18
N HIS A 145 -21.02 28.71 -8.76
CA HIS A 145 -21.76 28.91 -7.53
C HIS A 145 -23.20 29.31 -7.84
N SER A 146 -24.15 28.75 -7.11
CA SER A 146 -25.57 29.08 -7.23
C SER A 146 -26.12 29.74 -5.98
N SER A 147 -26.99 30.76 -6.17
CA SER A 147 -27.72 31.37 -5.09
C SER A 147 -29.21 31.57 -5.49
N THR A 148 -30.10 31.44 -4.51
CA THR A 148 -31.51 31.64 -4.73
C THR A 148 -31.85 33.12 -4.63
N VAL A 149 -32.46 33.67 -5.65
CA VAL A 149 -32.95 35.07 -5.67
C VAL A 149 -34.47 35.06 -5.52
N PRO A 150 -35.03 35.76 -4.54
CA PRO A 150 -36.47 35.86 -4.39
C PRO A 150 -37.08 36.53 -5.63
N GLY A 151 -38.00 35.88 -6.31
CA GLY A 151 -38.66 36.40 -7.51
C GLY A 151 -40.12 36.05 -7.53
N GLY A 152 -40.99 36.95 -7.14
CA GLY A 152 -42.44 36.82 -7.29
C GLY A 152 -43.03 35.47 -6.86
N SER A 153 -43.70 34.78 -7.78
CA SER A 153 -44.32 33.46 -7.54
C SER A 153 -43.40 32.28 -7.73
N GLU A 154 -42.19 32.44 -8.29
CA GLU A 154 -41.21 31.39 -8.51
C GLU A 154 -39.82 31.83 -8.01
N SER A 155 -39.09 30.93 -7.35
CA SER A 155 -37.71 31.18 -6.95
C SER A 155 -36.80 31.12 -8.19
N MET A 156 -35.93 32.11 -8.35
CA MET A 156 -34.92 32.15 -9.40
C MET A 156 -33.58 31.74 -8.85
N THR A 157 -32.73 31.09 -9.68
CA THR A 157 -31.39 30.70 -9.32
C THR A 157 -30.39 31.57 -10.11
N LEU A 158 -29.58 32.33 -9.40
CA LEU A 158 -28.47 33.07 -9.97
C LEU A 158 -27.24 32.13 -9.96
N LEU A 159 -26.62 31.96 -11.12
CA LEU A 159 -25.36 31.25 -11.31
C LEU A 159 -24.24 32.27 -11.55
N VAL A 160 -23.11 32.09 -10.86
CA VAL A 160 -21.90 32.88 -11.07
C VAL A 160 -20.77 31.90 -11.38
N PHE A 161 -19.99 32.20 -12.42
CA PHE A 161 -18.95 31.33 -12.96
C PHE A 161 -17.58 31.96 -12.71
N ASN A 162 -16.71 31.20 -12.03
CA ASN A 162 -15.30 31.55 -11.84
C ASN A 162 -14.45 30.67 -12.75
N GLU A 163 -13.67 31.27 -13.62
CA GLU A 163 -12.73 30.53 -14.46
C GLU A 163 -11.51 30.08 -13.65
N GLU A 164 -11.32 28.79 -13.55
CA GLU A 164 -10.21 28.17 -12.82
C GLU A 164 -9.19 27.49 -13.76
N THR A 165 -9.32 27.62 -15.07
CA THR A 165 -8.46 26.93 -16.06
C THR A 165 -6.99 27.14 -15.80
N ALA A 166 -6.56 28.39 -15.61
CA ALA A 166 -5.16 28.71 -15.35
C ALA A 166 -4.71 28.19 -13.97
N LEU A 167 -5.54 28.32 -12.94
CA LEU A 167 -5.28 27.80 -11.60
C LEU A 167 -5.09 26.30 -11.62
N ARG A 168 -5.99 25.57 -12.29
CA ARG A 168 -5.90 24.11 -12.40
C ARG A 168 -4.70 23.64 -13.20
N ARG A 169 -4.33 24.37 -14.25
CA ARG A 169 -3.09 24.08 -14.99
C ARG A 169 -1.87 24.27 -14.10
N ILE A 170 -1.81 25.37 -13.36
CA ILE A 170 -0.71 25.62 -12.42
C ILE A 170 -0.69 24.58 -11.31
N GLU A 171 -1.82 24.21 -10.73
CA GLU A 171 -1.93 23.18 -9.71
C GLU A 171 -1.43 21.82 -10.23
N THR A 172 -1.87 21.43 -11.42
CA THR A 172 -1.45 20.19 -12.08
C THR A 172 0.05 20.20 -12.37
N GLU A 173 0.57 21.28 -12.94
CA GLU A 173 1.99 21.43 -13.22
C GLU A 173 2.82 21.47 -11.93
N TYR A 174 2.34 22.17 -10.90
CA TYR A 174 3.00 22.20 -9.60
C TYR A 174 3.12 20.81 -8.99
N LYS A 175 2.05 20.00 -9.03
CA LYS A 175 2.08 18.61 -8.55
C LYS A 175 3.01 17.74 -9.39
N ALA A 176 2.96 17.87 -10.70
CA ALA A 176 3.76 17.08 -11.64
C ALA A 176 5.26 17.44 -11.63
N SER A 177 5.59 18.69 -11.37
CA SER A 177 6.98 19.19 -11.32
C SER A 177 7.61 19.12 -9.92
N ARG A 178 6.88 18.69 -8.88
CA ARG A 178 7.47 18.55 -7.54
C ARG A 178 8.63 17.57 -7.58
N PRO A 179 9.78 17.93 -6.96
CA PRO A 179 10.92 17.03 -6.94
C PRO A 179 10.71 15.92 -5.91
N GLY A 180 10.93 14.67 -6.34
CA GLY A 180 11.15 13.54 -5.47
C GLY A 180 12.63 13.18 -5.41
N TYR A 181 13.02 12.46 -4.38
CA TYR A 181 14.40 12.07 -4.12
C TYR A 181 14.55 10.54 -4.24
N MET A 182 15.60 10.09 -4.89
CA MET A 182 15.92 8.67 -5.05
C MET A 182 17.33 8.38 -4.56
N VAL A 183 17.48 7.28 -3.86
CA VAL A 183 18.79 6.73 -3.48
C VAL A 183 18.90 5.32 -4.04
N PHE A 184 19.99 5.07 -4.74
CA PHE A 184 20.30 3.74 -5.28
C PHE A 184 21.49 3.17 -4.56
N LEU A 185 21.44 1.89 -4.26
CA LEU A 185 22.56 1.15 -3.67
C LEU A 185 22.73 -0.19 -4.39
N VAL A 186 23.92 -0.44 -4.91
CA VAL A 186 24.29 -1.75 -5.44
C VAL A 186 24.43 -2.69 -4.26
N ASP A 187 23.63 -3.76 -4.25
CA ASP A 187 23.59 -4.71 -3.14
C ASP A 187 24.90 -5.52 -3.09
N GLY A 188 25.47 -5.65 -1.89
CA GLY A 188 26.71 -6.42 -1.71
C GLY A 188 27.91 -5.92 -2.54
N TYR A 189 28.02 -4.61 -2.77
CA TYR A 189 29.04 -4.01 -3.63
C TYR A 189 30.46 -4.55 -3.37
N ASP A 190 30.89 -4.60 -2.11
CA ASP A 190 32.25 -5.05 -1.78
C ASP A 190 32.40 -6.56 -2.04
N ASP A 191 31.38 -7.36 -1.73
CA ASP A 191 31.42 -8.83 -1.94
C ASP A 191 31.41 -9.19 -3.44
N VAL A 192 30.61 -8.45 -4.24
CA VAL A 192 30.49 -8.66 -5.70
C VAL A 192 31.77 -8.28 -6.42
N PHE A 193 32.45 -7.21 -6.00
CA PHE A 193 33.58 -6.63 -6.73
C PHE A 193 34.97 -6.94 -6.15
N SER A 194 35.08 -7.60 -4.95
CA SER A 194 36.37 -7.89 -4.29
C SER A 194 37.24 -8.85 -5.09
N ASP A 195 36.64 -9.89 -5.67
CA ASP A 195 37.33 -10.98 -6.33
C ASP A 195 37.38 -10.84 -7.86
N MET A 196 36.88 -9.73 -8.41
CA MET A 196 36.86 -9.46 -9.84
C MET A 196 38.12 -8.81 -10.36
N LEU A 197 38.48 -9.15 -11.60
CA LEU A 197 39.50 -8.42 -12.32
C LEU A 197 39.08 -6.96 -12.55
N ASP A 198 40.03 -6.02 -12.50
CA ASP A 198 39.76 -4.58 -12.67
C ASP A 198 39.01 -4.25 -13.97
N SER A 199 39.28 -4.98 -15.05
CA SER A 199 38.60 -4.80 -16.35
C SER A 199 37.13 -5.26 -16.33
N GLU A 200 36.83 -6.34 -15.64
CA GLU A 200 35.46 -6.85 -15.48
C GLU A 200 34.64 -5.93 -14.57
N ARG A 201 35.26 -5.51 -13.45
CA ARG A 201 34.70 -4.52 -12.54
C ARG A 201 34.35 -3.21 -13.24
N ALA A 202 35.29 -2.67 -14.07
CA ALA A 202 35.08 -1.45 -14.83
C ALA A 202 33.91 -1.57 -15.81
N ARG A 203 33.81 -2.72 -16.51
CA ARG A 203 32.72 -2.99 -17.47
C ARG A 203 31.36 -3.05 -16.78
N LEU A 204 31.24 -3.71 -15.64
CA LEU A 204 29.97 -3.81 -14.89
C LEU A 204 29.55 -2.47 -14.32
N LEU A 205 30.51 -1.69 -13.76
CA LEU A 205 30.23 -0.35 -13.24
C LEU A 205 29.78 0.61 -14.36
N GLU A 206 30.39 0.52 -15.56
CA GLU A 206 29.95 1.26 -16.74
C GLU A 206 28.51 0.83 -17.15
N GLY A 207 28.21 -0.45 -17.11
CA GLY A 207 26.88 -0.99 -17.37
C GLY A 207 25.83 -0.44 -16.41
N ILE A 208 26.11 -0.45 -15.11
CA ILE A 208 25.24 0.12 -14.08
C ILE A 208 25.01 1.61 -14.33
N ASN A 209 26.10 2.38 -14.54
CA ASN A 209 26.00 3.82 -14.83
C ASN A 209 25.11 4.08 -16.04
N ARG A 210 25.31 3.36 -17.14
CA ARG A 210 24.51 3.51 -18.36
C ARG A 210 23.02 3.22 -18.13
N VAL A 211 22.70 2.16 -17.40
CA VAL A 211 21.30 1.80 -17.10
C VAL A 211 20.63 2.88 -16.24
N LEU A 212 21.33 3.41 -15.23
CA LEU A 212 20.80 4.46 -14.36
C LEU A 212 20.70 5.81 -15.09
N GLU A 213 21.69 6.16 -15.92
CA GLU A 213 21.67 7.37 -16.77
C GLU A 213 20.55 7.30 -17.80
N ASP A 214 20.31 6.15 -18.41
CA ASP A 214 19.20 5.94 -19.34
C ASP A 214 17.83 6.11 -18.66
N MET A 215 17.69 5.66 -17.41
CA MET A 215 16.47 5.83 -16.63
C MET A 215 16.22 7.31 -16.32
N ILE A 216 17.21 8.00 -15.77
CA ILE A 216 17.07 9.37 -15.26
C ILE A 216 17.24 10.41 -16.38
N GLY A 217 18.15 10.18 -17.33
CA GLY A 217 18.49 11.14 -18.39
C GLY A 217 17.39 11.39 -19.43
N ARG A 218 16.38 10.53 -19.47
CA ARG A 218 15.17 10.75 -20.31
C ARG A 218 14.17 11.73 -19.69
N GLY A 219 14.42 12.14 -18.45
CA GLY A 219 13.57 13.08 -17.69
C GLY A 219 14.29 14.41 -17.44
N THR A 220 13.68 15.22 -16.59
CA THR A 220 14.20 16.53 -16.13
C THR A 220 15.09 16.42 -14.89
N GLY A 221 15.36 15.19 -14.43
CA GLY A 221 16.14 14.92 -13.23
C GLY A 221 17.66 14.92 -13.45
N PHE A 222 18.39 14.72 -12.37
CA PHE A 222 19.83 14.48 -12.42
C PHE A 222 20.23 13.27 -11.57
N LEU A 223 21.31 12.60 -11.97
CA LEU A 223 21.92 11.47 -11.27
C LEU A 223 23.33 11.85 -10.82
N ARG A 224 23.73 11.45 -9.59
CA ARG A 224 25.09 11.62 -9.07
C ARG A 224 25.53 10.37 -8.32
N ARG A 225 26.73 9.90 -8.59
CA ARG A 225 27.41 8.90 -7.76
C ARG A 225 28.04 9.59 -6.56
N VAL A 226 27.67 9.16 -5.34
CA VAL A 226 28.12 9.79 -4.08
C VAL A 226 29.13 8.92 -3.32
N ALA A 227 29.14 7.61 -3.56
CA ALA A 227 30.11 6.67 -2.99
C ALA A 227 30.22 5.44 -3.89
N SER A 228 31.08 4.48 -3.53
CA SER A 228 31.16 3.17 -4.18
C SER A 228 29.81 2.49 -4.12
N GLY A 229 29.24 2.16 -5.27
CA GLY A 229 27.93 1.50 -5.38
C GLY A 229 26.73 2.33 -4.95
N ARG A 230 26.88 3.61 -4.56
CA ARG A 230 25.79 4.47 -4.09
C ARG A 230 25.59 5.68 -5.00
N TYR A 231 24.33 5.86 -5.42
CA TYR A 231 23.92 6.97 -6.29
C TYR A 231 22.70 7.68 -5.69
N ILE A 232 22.56 8.96 -6.04
CA ILE A 232 21.39 9.77 -5.72
C ILE A 232 20.83 10.36 -7.01
N ALA A 233 19.53 10.53 -7.07
CA ALA A 233 18.85 11.27 -8.11
C ALA A 233 17.75 12.16 -7.53
N VAL A 234 17.50 13.28 -8.20
CA VAL A 234 16.33 14.12 -7.98
C VAL A 234 15.56 14.17 -9.28
N VAL A 235 14.27 13.84 -9.22
CA VAL A 235 13.43 13.61 -10.39
C VAL A 235 12.07 14.23 -10.13
N GLU A 236 11.43 14.81 -11.16
CA GLU A 236 10.08 15.33 -11.04
C GLU A 236 9.04 14.20 -10.85
N GLU A 237 7.99 14.49 -10.12
CA GLU A 237 6.91 13.55 -9.77
C GLU A 237 6.30 12.85 -10.99
N ARG A 238 6.15 13.57 -12.14
CA ARG A 238 5.66 13.00 -13.40
C ARG A 238 6.49 11.84 -13.92
N HIS A 239 7.79 11.80 -13.64
CA HIS A 239 8.68 10.72 -14.04
C HIS A 239 8.68 9.58 -13.02
N LEU A 240 8.61 9.91 -11.72
CA LEU A 240 8.47 8.90 -10.66
C LEU A 240 7.21 8.06 -10.86
N GLU A 241 6.09 8.70 -11.20
CA GLU A 241 4.86 8.01 -11.52
C GLU A 241 5.01 7.05 -12.71
N GLN A 242 5.73 7.47 -13.76
CA GLN A 242 6.02 6.61 -14.90
C GLN A 242 6.92 5.41 -14.52
N TYR A 243 7.91 5.61 -13.63
CA TYR A 243 8.77 4.53 -13.16
C TYR A 243 7.98 3.53 -12.31
N ALA A 244 7.11 4.01 -11.43
CA ALA A 244 6.22 3.17 -10.63
C ALA A 244 5.26 2.33 -11.50
N GLN A 245 4.65 2.94 -12.54
CA GLN A 245 3.79 2.23 -13.50
C GLN A 245 4.52 1.13 -14.26
N ARG A 246 5.85 1.26 -14.47
CA ARG A 246 6.71 0.22 -15.06
C ARG A 246 7.26 -0.76 -14.06
N GLY A 247 6.89 -0.64 -12.78
CA GLY A 247 7.38 -1.50 -11.71
C GLY A 247 8.87 -1.38 -11.44
N TYR A 248 9.50 -0.22 -11.78
CA TYR A 248 10.94 0.01 -11.68
C TYR A 248 11.75 -1.05 -12.45
N ASP A 249 11.49 -1.18 -13.75
CA ASP A 249 12.13 -2.12 -14.68
C ASP A 249 13.67 -2.04 -14.71
N VAL A 250 14.24 -1.01 -14.12
CA VAL A 250 15.68 -0.83 -13.90
C VAL A 250 16.27 -1.97 -13.07
N LEU A 251 15.51 -2.55 -12.14
CA LEU A 251 15.93 -3.70 -11.34
C LEU A 251 16.27 -4.90 -12.25
N ASP A 252 15.37 -5.22 -13.19
CA ASP A 252 15.56 -6.30 -14.15
C ASP A 252 16.73 -6.05 -15.10
N LYS A 253 16.89 -4.80 -15.55
CA LYS A 253 17.99 -4.40 -16.44
C LYS A 253 19.36 -4.53 -15.77
N ILE A 254 19.46 -4.20 -14.48
CA ILE A 254 20.71 -4.37 -13.72
C ILE A 254 21.02 -5.84 -13.54
N ARG A 255 20.04 -6.70 -13.17
CA ARG A 255 20.23 -8.15 -13.08
C ARG A 255 20.67 -8.78 -14.41
N ALA A 256 20.19 -8.26 -15.51
CA ALA A 256 20.52 -8.76 -16.85
C ALA A 256 21.91 -8.34 -17.37
N LEU A 257 22.64 -7.44 -16.68
CA LEU A 257 23.97 -6.99 -17.12
C LEU A 257 24.98 -8.13 -17.19
N ASP A 258 24.95 -9.02 -16.21
CA ASP A 258 25.76 -10.23 -16.19
C ASP A 258 25.05 -11.34 -15.38
N PRO A 259 24.43 -12.33 -16.03
CA PRO A 259 23.74 -13.42 -15.35
C PRO A 259 24.65 -14.35 -14.53
N SER A 260 25.97 -14.32 -14.76
CA SER A 260 26.95 -15.11 -14.00
C SER A 260 27.28 -14.48 -12.64
N VAL A 261 26.98 -13.18 -12.50
CA VAL A 261 27.19 -12.40 -11.28
C VAL A 261 25.83 -12.04 -10.69
N ASN A 262 25.62 -12.35 -9.44
CA ASN A 262 24.37 -12.02 -8.74
C ASN A 262 24.31 -10.50 -8.43
N LEU A 263 24.25 -9.69 -9.50
CA LEU A 263 24.22 -8.25 -9.40
C LEU A 263 22.80 -7.76 -9.19
N SER A 264 22.55 -7.03 -8.11
CA SER A 264 21.26 -6.38 -7.84
C SER A 264 21.43 -4.98 -7.29
N ILE A 265 20.32 -4.23 -7.28
CA ILE A 265 20.29 -2.86 -6.78
C ILE A 265 19.04 -2.66 -5.92
N SER A 266 19.22 -1.96 -4.80
CA SER A 266 18.11 -1.49 -3.96
C SER A 266 17.88 0.00 -4.19
N ILE A 267 16.61 0.41 -4.25
CA ILE A 267 16.20 1.78 -4.54
C ILE A 267 15.28 2.28 -3.43
N GLY A 268 15.63 3.39 -2.81
CA GLY A 268 14.74 4.11 -1.90
C GLY A 268 14.24 5.39 -2.56
N ILE A 269 12.93 5.63 -2.52
CA ILE A 269 12.26 6.78 -3.15
C ILE A 269 11.43 7.52 -2.11
N GLY A 270 11.65 8.85 -2.00
CA GLY A 270 10.82 9.76 -1.20
C GLY A 270 9.96 10.63 -2.10
N ARG A 271 8.63 10.52 -1.96
CA ARG A 271 7.62 11.23 -2.76
C ARG A 271 6.65 12.02 -1.89
N GLY A 272 6.09 13.09 -2.43
CA GLY A 272 5.03 13.86 -1.75
C GLY A 272 5.48 14.66 -0.53
N ALA A 273 6.76 14.69 -0.22
CA ALA A 273 7.34 15.43 0.90
C ALA A 273 7.13 16.94 0.76
N LYS A 274 7.11 17.68 1.86
CA LYS A 274 6.97 19.16 1.84
C LYS A 274 8.26 19.86 1.45
N THR A 275 9.40 19.25 1.73
CA THR A 275 10.74 19.80 1.46
C THR A 275 11.65 18.74 0.84
N LEU A 276 12.71 19.16 0.13
CA LEU A 276 13.72 18.24 -0.40
C LEU A 276 14.46 17.46 0.70
N ARG A 277 14.65 18.05 1.88
CA ARG A 277 15.26 17.38 3.02
C ARG A 277 14.38 16.21 3.49
N GLU A 278 13.11 16.48 3.68
CA GLU A 278 12.13 15.44 4.04
C GLU A 278 12.07 14.34 2.96
N ALA A 279 12.09 14.71 1.67
CA ALA A 279 12.14 13.74 0.58
C ALA A 279 13.41 12.86 0.63
N GLN A 280 14.55 13.45 0.97
CA GLN A 280 15.80 12.70 1.17
C GLN A 280 15.70 11.76 2.37
N ASP A 281 15.20 12.22 3.51
CA ASP A 281 15.04 11.39 4.71
C ASP A 281 14.08 10.22 4.43
N MET A 282 12.98 10.48 3.75
CA MET A 282 12.04 9.45 3.28
C MET A 282 12.71 8.45 2.32
N ALA A 283 13.52 8.91 1.37
CA ALA A 283 14.21 8.03 0.44
C ALA A 283 15.26 7.15 1.13
N VAL A 284 15.95 7.67 2.14
CA VAL A 284 16.90 6.88 2.95
C VAL A 284 16.16 5.82 3.75
N GLN A 285 15.06 6.17 4.42
CA GLN A 285 14.22 5.21 5.14
C GLN A 285 13.64 4.14 4.20
N ALA A 286 13.21 4.55 3.01
CA ALA A 286 12.72 3.62 1.99
C ALA A 286 13.84 2.66 1.52
N LEU A 287 15.08 3.15 1.34
CA LEU A 287 16.21 2.30 1.01
C LEU A 287 16.51 1.30 2.12
N ASP A 288 16.51 1.74 3.39
CA ASP A 288 16.71 0.86 4.54
C ASP A 288 15.63 -0.22 4.61
N MET A 289 14.38 0.14 4.27
CA MET A 289 13.29 -0.83 4.15
C MET A 289 13.52 -1.81 3.00
N ALA A 290 13.93 -1.35 1.82
CA ALA A 290 14.24 -2.22 0.69
C ALA A 290 15.34 -3.22 1.05
N GLN A 291 16.42 -2.76 1.68
CA GLN A 291 17.52 -3.61 2.14
C GLN A 291 17.09 -4.58 3.24
N GLY A 292 16.33 -4.09 4.23
CA GLY A 292 15.79 -4.93 5.30
C GLY A 292 14.77 -5.98 4.83
N ARG A 293 14.29 -5.88 3.59
CA ARG A 293 13.44 -6.89 2.93
C ARG A 293 14.22 -7.85 2.02
N GLY A 294 15.55 -7.75 2.02
CA GLY A 294 16.43 -8.61 1.26
C GLY A 294 17.03 -7.98 0.00
N GLY A 295 16.92 -6.67 -0.19
CA GLY A 295 17.45 -5.98 -1.37
C GLY A 295 16.73 -6.33 -2.67
N ASP A 296 17.35 -5.97 -3.81
CA ASP A 296 16.83 -6.20 -5.17
C ASP A 296 15.39 -5.70 -5.38
N GLN A 297 15.08 -4.56 -4.82
CA GLN A 297 13.74 -3.97 -4.89
C GLN A 297 13.78 -2.44 -4.79
N ALA A 298 12.70 -1.82 -5.26
CA ALA A 298 12.43 -0.41 -5.04
C ALA A 298 11.37 -0.26 -3.94
N ALA A 299 11.61 0.64 -2.99
CA ALA A 299 10.65 1.04 -1.99
C ALA A 299 10.34 2.52 -2.15
N GLU A 300 9.08 2.86 -2.30
CA GLU A 300 8.57 4.22 -2.27
C GLU A 300 8.02 4.53 -0.89
N MET A 301 8.42 5.65 -0.33
CA MET A 301 7.81 6.22 0.87
C MET A 301 7.08 7.50 0.50
N THR A 302 5.81 7.54 0.85
CA THR A 302 4.92 8.71 0.77
C THR A 302 4.40 9.05 2.17
N PRO A 303 3.75 10.20 2.39
CA PRO A 303 3.08 10.49 3.65
C PRO A 303 2.02 9.45 4.05
N ASP A 304 1.48 8.70 3.08
CA ASP A 304 0.45 7.67 3.29
C ASP A 304 1.04 6.28 3.62
N GLY A 305 2.38 6.09 3.46
CA GLY A 305 3.06 4.84 3.76
C GLY A 305 4.03 4.36 2.69
N PHE A 306 4.34 3.06 2.74
CA PHE A 306 5.31 2.41 1.84
C PHE A 306 4.63 1.62 0.73
N THR A 307 5.22 1.67 -0.47
CA THR A 307 4.91 0.79 -1.60
C THR A 307 6.18 0.12 -2.09
N PHE A 308 6.11 -1.17 -2.45
CA PHE A 308 7.28 -1.97 -2.83
C PHE A 308 7.14 -2.53 -4.23
N TYR A 309 8.26 -2.58 -4.97
CA TYR A 309 8.34 -3.10 -6.33
C TYR A 309 9.57 -4.02 -6.47
N GLY A 310 9.46 -5.13 -7.18
CA GLY A 310 10.55 -6.12 -7.33
C GLY A 310 10.61 -7.11 -6.17
N GLY A 311 11.81 -7.50 -5.73
CA GLY A 311 12.02 -8.48 -4.65
C GLY A 311 11.85 -9.93 -5.11
N VAL A 312 12.22 -10.22 -6.37
CA VAL A 312 12.06 -11.54 -7.01
C VAL A 312 13.28 -12.42 -6.84
N SER A 313 14.48 -11.83 -6.65
CA SER A 313 15.70 -12.61 -6.52
C SER A 313 15.86 -13.23 -5.12
N HIS A 314 16.40 -14.44 -5.07
CA HIS A 314 16.97 -14.98 -3.85
C HIS A 314 18.28 -14.21 -3.60
N GLY A 315 18.29 -13.37 -2.56
CA GLY A 315 19.46 -12.57 -2.22
C GLY A 315 20.72 -13.40 -2.01
N VAL A 316 21.87 -12.80 -2.25
CA VAL A 316 23.18 -13.43 -2.06
C VAL A 316 23.50 -13.48 -0.57
N GLU A 317 23.86 -14.65 -0.09
CA GLU A 317 24.41 -14.84 1.24
C GLU A 317 25.71 -14.00 1.40
N LYS A 318 25.65 -12.96 2.24
CA LYS A 318 26.82 -12.11 2.50
C LYS A 318 27.79 -12.79 3.46
N ARG A 319 29.00 -13.08 3.00
CA ARG A 319 30.08 -13.66 3.81
C ARG A 319 30.87 -12.56 4.53
N SER A 320 30.35 -11.96 5.59
CA SER A 320 31.15 -10.97 6.32
C SER A 320 31.38 -11.37 7.79
N LYS A 321 32.38 -12.24 8.02
CA LYS A 321 32.89 -12.57 9.38
C LYS A 321 33.32 -11.31 10.15
N VAL A 322 33.74 -10.27 9.45
CA VAL A 322 34.11 -8.96 10.04
C VAL A 322 32.89 -8.29 10.66
N ARG A 323 31.75 -8.31 9.98
CA ARG A 323 30.51 -7.72 10.50
C ARG A 323 30.01 -8.44 11.74
N SER A 324 29.98 -9.78 11.72
CA SER A 324 29.56 -10.59 12.88
C SER A 324 30.46 -10.30 14.11
N ARG A 325 31.77 -10.13 13.89
CA ARG A 325 32.69 -9.74 14.96
C ARG A 325 32.39 -8.34 15.52
N ILE A 326 32.17 -7.34 14.66
CA ILE A 326 31.84 -5.97 15.08
C ILE A 326 30.55 -5.96 15.88
N VAL A 327 29.52 -6.68 15.43
CA VAL A 327 28.24 -6.82 16.14
C VAL A 327 28.41 -7.51 17.48
N ALA A 328 29.20 -8.58 17.54
CA ALA A 328 29.52 -9.28 18.80
C ALA A 328 30.19 -8.33 19.80
N ASP A 329 31.22 -7.57 19.36
CA ASP A 329 31.94 -6.60 20.20
C ASP A 329 30.99 -5.49 20.71
N GLN A 330 30.04 -5.03 19.88
CA GLN A 330 29.03 -4.04 20.27
C GLN A 330 28.02 -4.61 21.27
N LEU A 331 27.53 -5.83 21.04
CA LEU A 331 26.62 -6.52 21.96
C LEU A 331 27.26 -6.72 23.32
N VAL A 332 28.50 -7.25 23.37
CA VAL A 332 29.28 -7.43 24.62
C VAL A 332 29.44 -6.12 25.37
N ARG A 333 29.67 -5.00 24.65
CA ARG A 333 29.76 -3.68 25.28
C ARG A 333 28.45 -3.27 25.92
N LEU A 334 27.33 -3.41 25.21
CA LEU A 334 26.00 -3.07 25.72
C LEU A 334 25.63 -3.93 26.94
N VAL A 335 25.93 -5.24 26.88
CA VAL A 335 25.73 -6.17 27.99
C VAL A 335 26.53 -5.74 29.22
N LYS A 336 27.84 -5.44 29.06
CA LYS A 336 28.72 -5.01 30.17
C LYS A 336 28.34 -3.65 30.79
N GLU A 337 27.68 -2.78 30.03
CA GLU A 337 27.18 -1.49 30.52
C GLU A 337 25.83 -1.61 31.26
N ALA A 338 25.13 -2.73 31.11
CA ALA A 338 23.85 -2.99 31.73
C ALA A 338 23.99 -3.51 33.16
N ASP A 339 23.03 -3.17 34.02
CA ASP A 339 22.90 -3.77 35.36
C ASP A 339 22.19 -5.15 35.29
N HIS A 340 21.25 -5.29 34.37
CA HIS A 340 20.53 -6.51 34.05
C HIS A 340 20.24 -6.57 32.57
N VAL A 341 20.10 -7.78 32.04
CA VAL A 341 19.63 -8.00 30.65
C VAL A 341 18.31 -8.77 30.69
N VAL A 342 17.32 -8.26 29.99
CA VAL A 342 16.05 -8.97 29.74
C VAL A 342 16.00 -9.35 28.27
N ILE A 343 15.92 -10.64 28.00
CA ILE A 343 15.88 -11.20 26.66
C ILE A 343 14.45 -11.63 26.37
N MET A 344 13.93 -11.31 25.20
CA MET A 344 12.60 -11.78 24.78
C MET A 344 12.54 -11.98 23.26
N GLY A 345 11.72 -12.92 22.84
CA GLY A 345 11.39 -13.14 21.42
C GLY A 345 10.05 -12.52 21.04
N HIS A 346 9.44 -13.12 20.01
CA HIS A 346 8.06 -12.81 19.62
C HIS A 346 7.04 -13.51 20.51
N ARG A 347 5.77 -13.02 20.49
CA ARG A 347 4.64 -13.72 21.12
C ARG A 347 4.52 -15.13 20.55
N MET A 348 4.23 -16.10 21.41
CA MET A 348 4.21 -17.51 21.03
C MET A 348 5.60 -17.98 20.51
N SER A 349 6.68 -17.57 21.22
CA SER A 349 8.05 -17.90 20.86
C SER A 349 8.20 -19.38 20.51
N ASP A 350 8.88 -19.64 19.40
CA ASP A 350 9.18 -20.98 18.91
C ASP A 350 10.61 -21.42 19.26
N LEU A 351 11.09 -22.50 18.66
CA LEU A 351 12.41 -23.04 18.93
C LEU A 351 13.53 -22.08 18.49
N ASP A 352 13.32 -21.26 17.44
CA ASP A 352 14.35 -20.30 17.02
C ASP A 352 14.43 -19.12 17.99
N ALA A 353 13.27 -18.53 18.38
CA ALA A 353 13.23 -17.45 19.34
C ALA A 353 13.85 -17.86 20.70
N ILE A 354 13.52 -19.05 21.23
CA ILE A 354 14.05 -19.51 22.53
C ILE A 354 15.51 -19.96 22.39
N GLY A 355 15.89 -20.65 21.32
CA GLY A 355 17.27 -21.03 21.05
C GLY A 355 18.20 -19.81 20.93
N ALA A 356 17.78 -18.80 20.17
CA ALA A 356 18.51 -17.53 20.07
C ALA A 356 18.58 -16.80 21.42
N ALA A 357 17.48 -16.79 22.20
CA ALA A 357 17.46 -16.19 23.54
C ALA A 357 18.47 -16.87 24.49
N GLU A 358 18.56 -18.20 24.46
CA GLU A 358 19.55 -18.97 25.24
C GLU A 358 20.99 -18.64 24.84
N GLY A 359 21.24 -18.51 23.54
CA GLY A 359 22.57 -18.11 23.07
C GLY A 359 22.95 -16.70 23.54
N VAL A 360 22.00 -15.74 23.56
CA VAL A 360 22.23 -14.40 24.13
C VAL A 360 22.43 -14.48 25.64
N LEU A 361 21.65 -15.30 26.35
CA LEU A 361 21.85 -15.55 27.77
C LEU A 361 23.24 -16.09 28.07
N ARG A 362 23.77 -16.99 27.25
CA ARG A 362 25.15 -17.47 27.35
C ARG A 362 26.15 -16.32 27.20
N ILE A 363 25.94 -15.38 26.26
CA ILE A 363 26.80 -14.19 26.13
C ILE A 363 26.77 -13.37 27.42
N CYS A 364 25.60 -13.18 28.02
CA CYS A 364 25.48 -12.47 29.30
C CYS A 364 26.21 -13.18 30.44
N LYS A 365 26.11 -14.52 30.53
CA LYS A 365 26.83 -15.35 31.52
C LYS A 365 28.36 -15.24 31.33
N ILE A 366 28.83 -15.22 30.10
CA ILE A 366 30.27 -15.03 29.78
C ILE A 366 30.72 -13.61 30.22
N CYS A 367 29.85 -12.62 30.13
CA CYS A 367 30.14 -11.25 30.57
C CYS A 367 29.95 -11.02 32.07
N ASP A 368 29.53 -12.03 32.84
CA ASP A 368 29.19 -11.96 34.28
C ASP A 368 28.12 -10.92 34.58
N VAL A 369 27.12 -10.82 33.71
CA VAL A 369 25.97 -9.89 33.84
C VAL A 369 24.70 -10.70 34.06
N PRO A 370 23.89 -10.36 35.12
CA PRO A 370 22.62 -11.03 35.36
C PRO A 370 21.66 -10.86 34.19
N ALA A 371 21.06 -11.95 33.74
CA ALA A 371 20.14 -11.94 32.62
C ALA A 371 19.02 -12.96 32.79
N VAL A 372 17.83 -12.65 32.24
CA VAL A 372 16.68 -13.55 32.23
C VAL A 372 15.98 -13.53 30.87
N ILE A 373 15.32 -14.64 30.53
CA ILE A 373 14.48 -14.75 29.34
C ILE A 373 13.02 -14.55 29.75
N ALA A 374 12.41 -13.48 29.27
CA ALA A 374 11.01 -13.17 29.51
C ALA A 374 10.13 -13.89 28.48
N VAL A 375 9.37 -14.90 28.94
CA VAL A 375 8.50 -15.71 28.09
C VAL A 375 7.26 -16.20 28.84
N ARG A 376 6.11 -16.22 28.17
CA ARG A 376 4.89 -16.85 28.71
C ARG A 376 4.93 -18.36 28.39
N ARG A 377 5.14 -19.15 29.45
CA ARG A 377 5.24 -20.61 29.32
C ARG A 377 3.98 -21.30 28.81
N ASP A 378 2.81 -20.70 29.07
CA ASP A 378 1.50 -21.20 28.63
C ASP A 378 1.17 -20.88 27.18
N ALA A 379 1.94 -20.00 26.54
CA ALA A 379 1.71 -19.55 25.17
C ALA A 379 2.85 -19.88 24.20
N THR A 380 4.01 -20.27 24.69
CA THR A 380 5.18 -20.59 23.84
C THR A 380 4.99 -21.90 23.06
N LEU A 381 5.54 -21.95 21.86
CA LEU A 381 5.61 -23.15 21.03
C LEU A 381 6.88 -23.97 21.32
N ALA A 382 7.84 -23.43 22.08
CA ALA A 382 9.10 -24.07 22.45
C ALA A 382 9.07 -24.74 23.82
N GLY A 383 7.91 -25.20 24.29
CA GLY A 383 7.77 -25.85 25.60
C GLY A 383 8.73 -27.00 25.82
N SER A 384 8.94 -27.85 24.82
CA SER A 384 9.89 -28.97 24.86
C SER A 384 11.34 -28.56 25.13
N LEU A 385 11.80 -27.46 24.51
CA LEU A 385 13.13 -26.90 24.72
C LEU A 385 13.26 -26.28 26.12
N ILE A 386 12.28 -25.47 26.55
CA ILE A 386 12.29 -24.86 27.89
C ILE A 386 12.31 -25.95 28.98
N ASP A 387 11.54 -27.02 28.80
CA ASP A 387 11.54 -28.14 29.75
C ASP A 387 12.87 -28.90 29.75
N ALA A 388 13.57 -29.03 28.61
CA ALA A 388 14.89 -29.61 28.53
C ALA A 388 15.93 -28.75 29.27
N LEU A 389 15.88 -27.42 29.08
CA LEU A 389 16.76 -26.45 29.77
C LEU A 389 16.49 -26.43 31.28
N CYS A 390 15.21 -26.43 31.69
CA CYS A 390 14.86 -26.53 33.12
C CYS A 390 15.37 -27.82 33.77
N ARG A 391 15.29 -28.97 33.08
CA ARG A 391 15.86 -30.23 33.54
C ARG A 391 17.38 -30.19 33.65
N ALA A 392 18.03 -29.36 32.86
CA ALA A 392 19.47 -29.11 32.93
C ALA A 392 19.88 -28.12 34.04
N GLY A 393 18.95 -27.64 34.86
CA GLY A 393 19.20 -26.73 35.97
C GLY A 393 19.05 -25.24 35.65
N GLN A 394 18.44 -24.88 34.53
CA GLN A 394 18.32 -23.51 34.06
C GLN A 394 16.88 -22.96 34.24
N ALA A 395 16.14 -23.47 35.24
CA ALA A 395 14.75 -23.06 35.48
C ALA A 395 14.62 -21.58 35.87
N ASP A 396 15.60 -21.03 36.60
CA ASP A 396 15.64 -19.65 37.08
C ASP A 396 15.98 -18.64 35.98
N ASP A 397 16.43 -19.11 34.81
CA ASP A 397 16.74 -18.27 33.66
C ASP A 397 15.46 -17.77 32.95
N PHE A 398 14.31 -18.40 33.21
CA PHE A 398 13.01 -18.08 32.59
C PHE A 398 12.07 -17.38 33.56
N ILE A 399 11.52 -16.25 33.14
CA ILE A 399 10.58 -15.43 33.93
C ILE A 399 9.34 -15.06 33.13
N ASP A 400 8.18 -14.98 33.80
CA ASP A 400 6.98 -14.40 33.20
C ASP A 400 7.22 -12.91 32.89
N PRO A 401 6.81 -12.38 31.73
CA PRO A 401 7.04 -10.98 31.36
C PRO A 401 6.53 -9.95 32.39
N LYS A 402 5.44 -10.24 33.09
CA LYS A 402 4.93 -9.35 34.16
C LYS A 402 5.82 -9.40 35.41
N ALA A 403 6.37 -10.57 35.73
CA ALA A 403 7.30 -10.75 36.81
C ALA A 403 8.69 -10.13 36.54
N ALA A 404 9.04 -9.91 35.28
CA ALA A 404 10.27 -9.22 34.88
C ALA A 404 10.18 -7.69 35.09
N LEU A 405 8.99 -7.08 35.10
CA LEU A 405 8.85 -5.62 35.18
C LEU A 405 9.49 -4.96 36.41
N PRO A 406 9.46 -5.55 37.62
CA PRO A 406 10.07 -4.96 38.82
C PRO A 406 11.59 -4.90 38.79
N ILE A 407 12.26 -5.76 38.02
CA ILE A 407 13.74 -5.79 37.92
C ILE A 407 14.30 -4.84 36.84
N ILE A 408 13.43 -4.21 36.04
CA ILE A 408 13.83 -3.30 34.98
C ILE A 408 14.19 -1.92 35.53
N SER A 409 15.37 -1.44 35.18
CA SER A 409 15.88 -0.10 35.45
C SER A 409 16.18 0.67 34.16
N LYS A 410 16.58 1.93 34.26
CA LYS A 410 17.10 2.72 33.13
C LYS A 410 18.46 2.25 32.61
N LYS A 411 19.13 1.34 33.31
CA LYS A 411 20.37 0.69 32.87
C LYS A 411 20.14 -0.73 32.35
N THR A 412 18.91 -1.22 32.37
CA THR A 412 18.57 -2.55 31.86
C THR A 412 18.61 -2.53 30.34
N LEU A 413 19.31 -3.52 29.75
CA LEU A 413 19.31 -3.79 28.32
C LEU A 413 18.18 -4.78 27.98
N CYS A 414 17.33 -4.42 27.03
CA CYS A 414 16.40 -5.36 26.42
C CYS A 414 17.03 -5.93 25.14
N VAL A 415 17.16 -7.25 25.04
CA VAL A 415 17.57 -7.92 23.80
C VAL A 415 16.34 -8.61 23.21
N VAL A 416 15.94 -8.15 22.01
CA VAL A 416 14.84 -8.75 21.26
C VAL A 416 15.43 -9.67 20.21
N VAL A 417 15.02 -10.94 20.22
CA VAL A 417 15.48 -11.96 19.27
C VAL A 417 14.32 -12.43 18.40
N ASP A 418 14.63 -12.79 17.18
CA ASP A 418 13.70 -13.42 16.22
C ASP A 418 12.43 -12.61 15.93
N THR A 419 12.49 -11.32 16.16
CA THR A 419 11.46 -10.38 15.68
C THR A 419 11.98 -8.95 15.66
N TYR A 420 11.60 -8.23 14.67
CA TYR A 420 11.85 -6.78 14.52
C TYR A 420 10.58 -5.94 14.68
N GLN A 421 9.41 -6.59 14.69
CA GLN A 421 8.12 -5.92 14.71
C GLN A 421 7.65 -5.62 16.12
N LEU A 422 7.43 -4.34 16.43
CA LEU A 422 6.90 -3.87 17.72
C LEU A 422 5.55 -4.54 18.09
N GLY A 423 4.75 -4.90 17.07
CA GLY A 423 3.45 -5.56 17.27
C GLY A 423 3.57 -7.01 17.73
N LEU A 424 4.71 -7.67 17.49
CA LEU A 424 4.92 -9.11 17.73
C LEU A 424 5.74 -9.40 18.97
N VAL A 425 6.49 -8.44 19.54
CA VAL A 425 7.32 -8.68 20.73
C VAL A 425 6.52 -9.28 21.88
N GLU A 426 7.14 -10.12 22.67
CA GLU A 426 6.54 -10.79 23.83
C GLU A 426 5.89 -9.79 24.80
N SER A 427 6.59 -8.69 25.12
CA SER A 427 6.07 -7.60 25.96
C SER A 427 6.53 -6.23 25.50
N LYS A 428 5.58 -5.40 25.06
CA LYS A 428 5.86 -3.97 24.75
C LYS A 428 6.27 -3.19 25.99
N GLU A 429 5.71 -3.53 27.14
CA GLU A 429 5.97 -2.82 28.39
C GLU A 429 7.42 -3.00 28.84
N ILE A 430 8.01 -4.19 28.66
CA ILE A 430 9.43 -4.44 28.90
C ILE A 430 10.27 -3.54 27.98
N LEU A 431 9.97 -3.54 26.68
CA LEU A 431 10.69 -2.76 25.69
C LEU A 431 10.69 -1.25 26.01
N GLU A 432 9.53 -0.72 26.41
CA GLU A 432 9.35 0.71 26.72
C GLU A 432 10.03 1.15 28.04
N ARG A 433 10.20 0.22 28.99
CA ARG A 433 10.80 0.53 30.28
C ARG A 433 12.32 0.42 30.30
N CYS A 434 12.90 -0.42 29.44
CA CYS A 434 14.34 -0.60 29.35
C CYS A 434 15.04 0.67 28.85
N GLY A 435 16.29 0.88 29.29
CA GLY A 435 17.05 2.05 28.89
C GLY A 435 17.75 1.91 27.55
N LYS A 436 18.10 0.69 27.16
CA LYS A 436 18.73 0.34 25.89
C LYS A 436 18.08 -0.87 25.26
N VAL A 437 18.11 -0.93 23.93
CA VAL A 437 17.50 -2.01 23.15
C VAL A 437 18.49 -2.53 22.12
N ALA A 438 18.63 -3.86 22.06
CA ALA A 438 19.33 -4.57 20.99
C ALA A 438 18.33 -5.48 20.27
N VAL A 439 18.44 -5.57 18.94
CA VAL A 439 17.59 -6.45 18.11
C VAL A 439 18.46 -7.37 17.30
N ILE A 440 18.16 -8.67 17.33
CA ILE A 440 18.81 -9.72 16.51
C ILE A 440 17.72 -10.47 15.77
N ASP A 441 17.62 -10.27 14.47
CA ASP A 441 16.51 -10.78 13.67
C ASP A 441 16.91 -11.08 12.22
N HIS A 442 16.29 -12.10 11.63
CA HIS A 442 16.48 -12.52 10.25
C HIS A 442 15.24 -12.30 9.37
N HIS A 443 14.11 -11.89 9.94
CA HIS A 443 12.89 -11.65 9.20
C HIS A 443 12.98 -10.43 8.28
N ARG A 444 12.26 -10.45 7.16
CA ARG A 444 12.16 -9.29 6.27
C ARG A 444 11.49 -8.11 6.99
N LYS A 445 12.12 -6.94 6.91
CA LYS A 445 11.64 -5.72 7.57
C LYS A 445 10.21 -5.36 7.10
N GLY A 446 9.30 -5.26 8.06
CA GLY A 446 7.91 -4.85 7.83
C GLY A 446 7.64 -3.44 8.37
N VAL A 447 6.45 -2.91 8.09
CA VAL A 447 5.96 -1.64 8.67
C VAL A 447 5.68 -1.85 10.17
N GLY A 448 6.02 -0.87 11.04
CA GLY A 448 5.82 -0.97 12.49
C GLY A 448 6.96 -1.67 13.23
N PHE A 449 8.17 -1.46 12.77
CA PHE A 449 9.40 -1.97 13.38
C PHE A 449 9.83 -1.17 14.64
N ILE A 450 10.79 -1.73 15.39
CA ILE A 450 11.41 -1.05 16.53
C ILE A 450 12.35 0.04 15.99
N GLU A 451 11.94 1.31 16.09
CA GLU A 451 12.64 2.45 15.46
C GLU A 451 13.92 2.85 16.20
N HIS A 452 13.94 2.70 17.54
CA HIS A 452 15.04 3.17 18.39
C HIS A 452 15.71 1.98 19.09
N ALA A 453 16.60 1.30 18.36
CA ALA A 453 17.46 0.28 18.94
C ALA A 453 18.93 0.76 18.91
N ASP A 454 19.65 0.53 20.03
CA ASP A 454 21.07 0.87 20.18
C ASP A 454 21.97 -0.07 19.37
N LEU A 455 21.50 -1.30 19.14
CA LEU A 455 22.13 -2.29 18.27
C LEU A 455 21.07 -2.98 17.41
N VAL A 456 21.34 -3.07 16.11
CA VAL A 456 20.50 -3.82 15.17
C VAL A 456 21.37 -4.81 14.39
N CYS A 457 21.22 -6.08 14.70
CA CYS A 457 21.73 -7.20 13.91
C CYS A 457 20.58 -7.79 13.11
N HIS A 458 20.36 -7.24 11.92
CA HIS A 458 19.28 -7.65 11.05
C HIS A 458 19.85 -8.17 9.73
N GLU A 459 19.67 -9.48 9.46
CA GLU A 459 20.19 -10.15 8.28
C GLU A 459 19.17 -11.09 7.63
N PRO A 460 18.37 -10.59 6.67
CA PRO A 460 17.30 -11.37 6.03
C PRO A 460 17.78 -12.57 5.20
N TYR A 461 19.07 -12.72 5.05
CA TYR A 461 19.69 -13.87 4.34
C TYR A 461 20.15 -14.99 5.26
N SER A 462 20.19 -14.73 6.56
CA SER A 462 20.43 -15.77 7.56
C SER A 462 19.24 -16.71 7.63
N SER A 463 19.48 -17.98 7.88
CA SER A 463 18.43 -18.98 7.97
C SER A 463 17.53 -18.78 9.19
N SER A 464 18.11 -18.26 10.29
CA SER A 464 17.44 -18.15 11.59
C SER A 464 18.15 -17.14 12.50
N ALA A 465 17.48 -16.67 13.55
CA ALA A 465 18.09 -15.88 14.60
C ALA A 465 19.12 -16.71 15.40
N SER A 466 18.89 -18.00 15.58
CA SER A 466 19.83 -18.95 16.19
C SER A 466 21.12 -19.08 15.39
N GLU A 467 21.09 -19.04 14.06
CA GLU A 467 22.30 -18.97 13.23
C GLU A 467 23.10 -17.71 13.56
N LEU A 468 22.45 -16.53 13.56
CA LEU A 468 23.09 -15.25 13.86
C LEU A 468 23.74 -15.27 15.24
N VAL A 469 23.02 -15.71 16.27
CA VAL A 469 23.55 -15.78 17.63
C VAL A 469 24.68 -16.80 17.73
N THR A 470 24.62 -17.94 17.02
CA THR A 470 25.70 -18.91 16.97
C THR A 470 26.97 -18.31 16.38
N GLU A 471 26.85 -17.47 15.34
CA GLU A 471 27.99 -16.74 14.80
C GLU A 471 28.60 -15.76 15.79
N LEU A 472 27.74 -14.97 16.48
CA LEU A 472 28.22 -14.02 17.49
C LEU A 472 28.97 -14.70 18.62
N LEU A 473 28.49 -15.86 19.11
CA LEU A 473 29.10 -16.64 20.15
C LEU A 473 30.54 -17.09 19.81
N GLN A 474 30.89 -17.24 18.53
CA GLN A 474 32.24 -17.59 18.12
C GLN A 474 33.27 -16.49 18.41
N TYR A 475 32.83 -15.26 18.63
CA TYR A 475 33.68 -14.08 18.89
C TYR A 475 33.60 -13.57 20.33
N VAL A 476 32.85 -14.28 21.22
CA VAL A 476 32.67 -13.87 22.62
C VAL A 476 33.30 -14.88 23.54
N GLY A 477 34.07 -14.41 24.54
CA GLY A 477 34.72 -15.23 25.54
C GLY A 477 35.94 -16.00 25.04
N ASP A 478 36.49 -16.83 25.93
CA ASP A 478 37.65 -17.69 25.66
C ASP A 478 37.22 -19.10 25.19
N ARG A 479 38.21 -19.97 24.91
CA ARG A 479 37.94 -21.34 24.42
C ARG A 479 37.09 -22.19 25.37
N ASP A 480 37.10 -21.89 26.67
CA ASP A 480 36.37 -22.62 27.71
C ASP A 480 34.97 -22.06 27.98
N ASP A 481 34.64 -20.85 27.47
CA ASP A 481 33.37 -20.17 27.65
C ASP A 481 32.32 -20.57 26.60
N LYS A 482 32.20 -21.86 26.32
CA LYS A 482 31.31 -22.36 25.27
C LYS A 482 29.88 -22.61 25.77
N PRO A 483 28.89 -22.61 24.88
CA PRO A 483 27.56 -23.12 25.23
C PRO A 483 27.63 -24.54 25.77
N SER A 484 26.82 -24.81 26.77
CA SER A 484 26.58 -26.19 27.21
C SER A 484 25.91 -27.00 26.11
N ARG A 485 25.93 -28.33 26.21
CA ARG A 485 25.31 -29.20 25.23
C ARG A 485 23.83 -28.82 24.99
N VAL A 486 23.04 -28.59 26.06
CA VAL A 486 21.61 -28.32 25.94
C VAL A 486 21.36 -26.96 25.29
N GLU A 487 22.17 -25.93 25.60
CA GLU A 487 22.10 -24.63 24.93
C GLU A 487 22.45 -24.75 23.43
N ALA A 488 23.48 -25.53 23.11
CA ALA A 488 23.85 -25.81 21.72
C ALA A 488 22.77 -26.63 20.98
N GLU A 489 22.09 -27.56 21.65
CA GLU A 489 20.93 -28.28 21.14
C GLU A 489 19.73 -27.32 20.87
N GLY A 490 19.50 -26.33 21.77
CA GLY A 490 18.49 -25.28 21.60
C GLY A 490 18.76 -24.43 20.37
N LEU A 491 19.97 -23.89 20.21
CA LEU A 491 20.36 -23.13 19.01
C LEU A 491 20.23 -23.95 17.73
N LEU A 492 20.65 -25.23 17.76
CA LEU A 492 20.55 -26.11 16.60
C LEU A 492 19.07 -26.41 16.26
N SER A 493 18.20 -26.50 17.26
CA SER A 493 16.76 -26.70 17.02
C SER A 493 16.11 -25.51 16.31
N GLY A 494 16.52 -24.28 16.66
CA GLY A 494 16.07 -23.07 15.94
C GLY A 494 16.48 -23.11 14.46
N ILE A 495 17.76 -23.39 14.18
CA ILE A 495 18.26 -23.56 12.81
C ILE A 495 17.45 -24.63 12.05
N MET A 496 17.23 -25.81 12.67
CA MET A 496 16.50 -26.91 12.04
C MET A 496 15.03 -26.57 11.80
N LEU A 497 14.39 -25.80 12.68
CA LEU A 497 13.01 -25.36 12.52
C LEU A 497 12.86 -24.51 11.24
N ASP A 498 13.63 -23.45 11.13
CA ASP A 498 13.49 -22.46 10.07
C ASP A 498 14.00 -22.94 8.72
N THR A 499 15.00 -23.84 8.74
CA THR A 499 15.50 -24.46 7.51
C THR A 499 14.73 -25.71 7.10
N ARG A 500 13.75 -26.15 7.88
CA ARG A 500 13.08 -27.45 7.70
C ARG A 500 14.10 -28.59 7.51
N ASP A 501 14.85 -28.84 8.54
CA ASP A 501 15.91 -29.85 8.52
C ASP A 501 16.92 -29.60 7.36
N PHE A 502 17.41 -28.37 7.21
CA PHE A 502 18.38 -27.94 6.19
C PHE A 502 17.89 -28.07 4.74
N THR A 503 16.57 -28.03 4.52
CA THR A 503 15.98 -28.13 3.19
C THR A 503 15.73 -26.77 2.54
N LEU A 504 15.37 -25.76 3.33
CA LEU A 504 15.05 -24.41 2.87
C LEU A 504 15.98 -23.37 3.48
N HIS A 505 16.22 -22.28 2.78
CA HIS A 505 17.00 -21.12 3.26
C HIS A 505 18.35 -21.49 3.88
N THR A 506 18.97 -22.57 3.40
CA THR A 506 20.20 -23.13 3.95
C THR A 506 21.38 -22.71 3.09
N GLY A 507 22.26 -21.90 3.67
CA GLY A 507 23.49 -21.45 3.04
C GLY A 507 24.74 -22.10 3.66
N VAL A 508 25.92 -21.66 3.22
CA VAL A 508 27.19 -22.11 3.77
C VAL A 508 27.33 -21.73 5.25
N ARG A 509 26.88 -20.50 5.62
CA ARG A 509 26.89 -20.02 7.01
C ARG A 509 26.04 -20.89 7.93
N THR A 510 24.89 -21.34 7.45
CA THR A 510 24.02 -22.25 8.21
C THR A 510 24.72 -23.56 8.57
N PHE A 511 25.44 -24.16 7.61
CA PHE A 511 26.24 -25.37 7.88
C PHE A 511 27.46 -25.09 8.76
N GLU A 512 28.11 -23.91 8.62
CA GLU A 512 29.21 -23.50 9.52
C GLU A 512 28.71 -23.33 10.97
N ALA A 513 27.54 -22.72 11.17
CA ALA A 513 26.88 -22.58 12.48
C ALA A 513 26.52 -23.96 13.06
N ALA A 514 25.87 -24.82 12.29
CA ALA A 514 25.53 -26.18 12.72
C ALA A 514 26.77 -27.00 13.09
N ALA A 515 27.84 -26.88 12.31
CA ALA A 515 29.12 -27.52 12.63
C ALA A 515 29.77 -26.98 13.92
N ALA A 516 29.61 -25.66 14.21
CA ALA A 516 30.05 -25.08 15.48
C ALA A 516 29.27 -25.66 16.66
N LEU A 517 27.94 -25.73 16.54
CA LEU A 517 27.06 -26.29 17.57
C LEU A 517 27.36 -27.79 17.83
N ARG A 518 27.65 -28.56 16.77
CA ARG A 518 28.13 -29.96 16.93
C ARG A 518 29.44 -30.02 17.71
N ARG A 519 30.39 -29.12 17.48
CA ARG A 519 31.64 -29.04 18.28
C ARG A 519 31.37 -28.67 19.73
N TYR A 520 30.31 -27.92 20.03
CA TYR A 520 29.85 -27.61 21.39
C TYR A 520 29.07 -28.76 22.04
N GLY A 521 28.88 -29.87 21.32
CA GLY A 521 28.31 -31.10 21.86
C GLY A 521 26.83 -31.32 21.56
N ALA A 522 26.22 -30.52 20.71
CA ALA A 522 24.82 -30.73 20.30
C ALA A 522 24.68 -32.11 19.63
N GLU A 523 23.67 -32.87 20.02
CA GLU A 523 23.33 -34.18 19.45
C GLU A 523 22.07 -34.10 18.62
N THR A 524 22.15 -34.38 17.32
CA THR A 524 21.03 -34.25 16.39
C THR A 524 19.82 -35.12 16.75
N GLU A 525 20.03 -36.28 17.35
CA GLU A 525 18.95 -37.15 17.84
C GLU A 525 18.15 -36.49 18.97
N ARG A 526 18.82 -35.79 19.90
CA ARG A 526 18.18 -35.05 20.99
C ARG A 526 17.46 -33.81 20.48
N VAL A 527 18.10 -33.13 19.53
CA VAL A 527 17.42 -31.99 18.85
C VAL A 527 16.15 -32.48 18.18
N ARG A 528 16.16 -33.64 17.53
CA ARG A 528 14.95 -34.22 16.91
C ARG A 528 13.84 -34.48 17.91
N GLN A 529 14.18 -34.91 19.15
CA GLN A 529 13.19 -35.12 20.21
C GLN A 529 12.49 -33.84 20.66
N LEU A 530 13.08 -32.64 20.42
CA LEU A 530 12.41 -31.36 20.70
C LEU A 530 11.24 -31.06 19.76
N PHE A 531 11.18 -31.76 18.63
CA PHE A 531 10.10 -31.69 17.64
C PHE A 531 9.06 -32.79 17.81
N ASP A 532 9.18 -33.64 18.85
CA ASP A 532 8.19 -34.69 19.10
C ASP A 532 6.81 -34.08 19.37
N VAL A 533 5.81 -34.67 18.77
CA VAL A 533 4.41 -34.26 18.88
C VAL A 533 3.60 -35.27 19.69
N THR A 534 2.57 -34.83 20.36
CA THR A 534 1.65 -35.72 21.05
C THR A 534 0.79 -36.50 20.06
N MET A 535 0.21 -37.64 20.49
CA MET A 535 -0.72 -38.40 19.64
C MET A 535 -1.94 -37.56 19.23
N VAL A 536 -2.39 -36.62 20.09
CA VAL A 536 -3.50 -35.70 19.78
C VAL A 536 -3.11 -34.76 18.64
N GLU A 537 -1.93 -34.16 18.70
CA GLU A 537 -1.41 -33.29 17.63
C GLU A 537 -1.19 -34.06 16.34
N TYR A 538 -0.63 -35.28 16.44
CA TYR A 538 -0.41 -36.14 15.28
C TYR A 538 -1.72 -36.50 14.57
N ASN A 539 -2.74 -36.92 15.31
CA ASN A 539 -4.05 -37.26 14.75
C ASN A 539 -4.71 -36.00 14.12
N ALA A 540 -4.70 -34.87 14.83
CA ALA A 540 -5.25 -33.62 14.28
C ALA A 540 -4.54 -33.19 12.99
N LYS A 541 -3.22 -33.36 12.92
CA LYS A 541 -2.45 -33.11 11.69
C LYS A 541 -2.83 -34.08 10.57
N ALA A 542 -2.96 -35.36 10.86
CA ALA A 542 -3.35 -36.38 9.88
C ALA A 542 -4.74 -36.08 9.30
N ASP A 543 -5.71 -35.77 10.15
CA ASP A 543 -7.08 -35.40 9.74
C ASP A 543 -7.08 -34.18 8.82
N LEU A 544 -6.26 -33.16 9.13
CA LEU A 544 -6.10 -31.97 8.31
C LEU A 544 -5.47 -32.27 6.94
N VAL A 545 -4.50 -33.18 6.88
CA VAL A 545 -3.87 -33.60 5.62
C VAL A 545 -4.84 -34.42 4.79
N GLU A 546 -5.60 -35.34 5.39
CA GLU A 546 -6.60 -36.17 4.70
C GLU A 546 -7.75 -35.33 4.11
N ALA A 547 -8.18 -34.27 4.81
CA ALA A 547 -9.23 -33.37 4.35
C ALA A 547 -8.82 -32.47 3.17
N ALA A 548 -7.56 -32.53 2.72
CA ALA A 548 -7.05 -31.65 1.68
C ALA A 548 -7.58 -32.02 0.29
N GLN A 549 -7.91 -31.02 -0.48
CA GLN A 549 -8.34 -31.14 -1.88
C GLN A 549 -7.45 -30.31 -2.78
N MET A 550 -7.12 -30.87 -3.94
CA MET A 550 -6.30 -30.18 -4.94
C MET A 550 -7.11 -29.13 -5.71
N TYR A 551 -6.56 -27.93 -5.83
CA TYR A 551 -7.09 -26.85 -6.63
C TYR A 551 -5.96 -26.07 -7.31
N ARG A 552 -5.83 -26.14 -8.65
CA ARG A 552 -4.82 -25.43 -9.46
C ARG A 552 -3.38 -25.57 -8.93
N ASN A 553 -2.91 -26.76 -8.65
CA ASN A 553 -1.61 -27.07 -8.03
C ASN A 553 -1.47 -26.51 -6.59
N CYS A 554 -2.57 -26.18 -5.94
CA CYS A 554 -2.60 -25.83 -4.54
C CYS A 554 -3.39 -26.89 -3.77
N ALA A 555 -2.94 -27.25 -2.58
CA ALA A 555 -3.69 -28.10 -1.67
C ALA A 555 -4.49 -27.22 -0.69
N ILE A 556 -5.80 -27.40 -0.63
CA ILE A 556 -6.69 -26.65 0.26
C ILE A 556 -7.35 -27.64 1.23
N SER A 557 -6.96 -27.58 2.49
CA SER A 557 -7.59 -28.31 3.58
C SER A 557 -8.52 -27.39 4.35
N VAL A 558 -9.72 -27.89 4.66
CA VAL A 558 -10.70 -27.16 5.46
C VAL A 558 -11.27 -28.11 6.49
N SER A 559 -11.20 -27.72 7.76
CA SER A 559 -11.68 -28.53 8.88
C SER A 559 -12.54 -27.70 9.84
N GLY A 560 -13.32 -28.39 10.64
CA GLY A 560 -14.00 -27.84 11.80
C GLY A 560 -13.03 -27.38 12.89
N GLU A 561 -13.49 -27.31 14.13
CA GLU A 561 -12.64 -26.92 15.27
C GLU A 561 -11.59 -28.00 15.55
N VAL A 562 -10.34 -27.53 15.74
CA VAL A 562 -9.21 -28.33 16.21
C VAL A 562 -9.00 -28.06 17.70
N PRO A 563 -8.69 -29.08 18.52
CA PRO A 563 -8.41 -28.89 19.93
C PRO A 563 -7.37 -27.80 20.17
N PRO A 564 -7.51 -26.99 21.24
CA PRO A 564 -6.55 -25.90 21.51
C PRO A 564 -5.10 -26.37 21.59
N GLU A 565 -4.89 -27.59 22.13
CA GLU A 565 -3.57 -28.23 22.27
C GLU A 565 -2.96 -28.59 20.90
N ALA A 566 -3.80 -28.81 19.88
CA ALA A 566 -3.36 -29.22 18.54
C ALA A 566 -3.29 -28.06 17.52
N ARG A 567 -3.32 -26.80 17.95
CA ARG A 567 -3.25 -25.65 17.03
C ARG A 567 -1.97 -25.59 16.20
N VAL A 568 -0.86 -26.11 16.73
CA VAL A 568 0.42 -26.26 16.01
C VAL A 568 0.27 -27.17 14.79
N ALA A 569 -0.61 -28.18 14.87
CA ALA A 569 -0.90 -29.10 13.77
C ALA A 569 -1.37 -28.40 12.48
N ILE A 570 -2.00 -27.22 12.58
CA ILE A 570 -2.46 -26.43 11.43
C ILE A 570 -1.30 -26.00 10.53
N ALA A 571 -0.26 -25.46 11.14
CA ALA A 571 0.95 -25.04 10.41
C ALA A 571 1.76 -26.25 9.91
N GLN A 572 1.83 -27.31 10.71
CA GLN A 572 2.50 -28.56 10.34
C GLN A 572 1.78 -29.26 9.18
N ALA A 573 0.46 -29.36 9.19
CA ALA A 573 -0.32 -29.90 8.08
C ALA A 573 -0.10 -29.11 6.78
N ALA A 574 -0.05 -27.76 6.87
CA ALA A 574 0.26 -26.94 5.70
C ALA A 574 1.65 -27.24 5.14
N ASN A 575 2.64 -27.54 6.00
CA ASN A 575 3.97 -27.93 5.56
C ASN A 575 3.97 -29.35 4.93
N ASP A 576 3.29 -30.31 5.56
CA ASP A 576 3.24 -31.70 5.08
C ASP A 576 2.56 -31.77 3.70
N LEU A 577 1.52 -30.97 3.45
CA LEU A 577 0.86 -30.87 2.14
C LEU A 577 1.80 -30.41 1.02
N LEU A 578 2.85 -29.65 1.30
CA LEU A 578 3.86 -29.26 0.30
C LEU A 578 4.79 -30.41 -0.10
N THR A 579 4.84 -31.50 0.65
CA THR A 579 5.63 -32.69 0.29
C THR A 579 4.94 -33.56 -0.77
N ILE A 580 3.65 -33.28 -1.04
CA ILE A 580 2.84 -34.00 -2.02
C ILE A 580 3.24 -33.55 -3.43
N GLN A 581 3.41 -34.52 -4.33
CA GLN A 581 3.80 -34.24 -5.71
C GLN A 581 2.81 -33.27 -6.40
N ASN A 582 3.31 -32.28 -7.14
CA ASN A 582 2.55 -31.26 -7.86
C ASN A 582 1.81 -30.24 -6.97
N VAL A 583 2.14 -30.15 -5.67
CA VAL A 583 1.65 -29.09 -4.80
C VAL A 583 2.68 -27.96 -4.77
N GLU A 584 2.31 -26.78 -5.28
CA GLU A 584 3.13 -25.56 -5.27
C GLU A 584 2.85 -24.70 -4.03
N ALA A 585 1.63 -24.74 -3.51
CA ALA A 585 1.21 -24.03 -2.30
C ALA A 585 0.13 -24.82 -1.55
N SER A 586 0.06 -24.62 -0.25
CA SER A 586 -0.94 -25.25 0.63
C SER A 586 -1.66 -24.21 1.48
N PHE A 587 -2.94 -24.45 1.74
CA PHE A 587 -3.81 -23.59 2.55
C PHE A 587 -4.60 -24.47 3.50
N VAL A 588 -4.36 -24.31 4.80
CA VAL A 588 -5.10 -25.03 5.84
C VAL A 588 -5.97 -24.07 6.61
N ALA A 589 -7.28 -24.22 6.50
CA ALA A 589 -8.30 -23.38 7.10
C ALA A 589 -9.05 -24.13 8.19
N VAL A 590 -9.04 -23.61 9.41
CA VAL A 590 -9.66 -24.23 10.58
C VAL A 590 -10.61 -23.26 11.26
N GLN A 591 -11.78 -23.76 11.64
CA GLN A 591 -12.76 -23.00 12.40
C GLN A 591 -12.22 -22.68 13.80
N VAL A 592 -12.31 -21.43 14.23
CA VAL A 592 -11.95 -20.99 15.59
C VAL A 592 -13.04 -20.05 16.08
N GLY A 593 -13.93 -20.57 16.90
CA GLY A 593 -15.13 -19.84 17.34
C GLY A 593 -15.98 -19.37 16.16
N SER A 594 -16.27 -18.08 16.05
CA SER A 594 -17.07 -17.50 14.95
C SER A 594 -16.28 -17.17 13.68
N GLY A 595 -14.99 -17.48 13.63
CA GLY A 595 -14.11 -17.15 12.49
C GLY A 595 -13.27 -18.34 12.03
N VAL A 596 -12.47 -18.15 10.99
CA VAL A 596 -11.60 -19.17 10.40
C VAL A 596 -10.17 -18.64 10.37
N ASN A 597 -9.24 -19.41 10.94
CA ASN A 597 -7.81 -19.17 10.82
C ASN A 597 -7.27 -19.94 9.62
N ILE A 598 -6.49 -19.28 8.77
CA ILE A 598 -5.87 -19.86 7.58
C ILE A 598 -4.36 -19.79 7.74
N SER A 599 -3.70 -20.93 7.58
CA SER A 599 -2.25 -21.03 7.43
C SER A 599 -1.92 -21.36 5.97
N ALA A 600 -1.06 -20.57 5.36
CA ALA A 600 -0.65 -20.75 3.97
C ALA A 600 0.85 -20.98 3.88
N ARG A 601 1.28 -21.89 3.00
CA ARG A 601 2.67 -22.24 2.75
C ARG A 601 2.93 -22.38 1.25
N SER A 602 4.18 -22.16 0.83
CA SER A 602 4.59 -22.32 -0.58
C SER A 602 6.07 -22.73 -0.67
N LEU A 603 6.42 -23.38 -1.78
CA LEU A 603 7.81 -23.67 -2.15
C LEU A 603 8.49 -22.49 -2.89
N GLY A 604 7.82 -21.32 -2.99
CA GLY A 604 8.34 -20.10 -3.61
C GLY A 604 7.76 -19.78 -4.99
N ALA A 605 7.23 -20.77 -5.73
CA ALA A 605 6.60 -20.54 -7.03
C ALA A 605 5.28 -19.74 -6.93
N VAL A 606 4.56 -19.89 -5.83
CA VAL A 606 3.33 -19.14 -5.52
C VAL A 606 3.62 -18.19 -4.35
N ASN A 607 3.36 -16.90 -4.52
CA ASN A 607 3.49 -15.94 -3.43
C ASN A 607 2.23 -15.95 -2.56
N VAL A 608 2.28 -16.73 -1.46
CA VAL A 608 1.13 -16.85 -0.55
C VAL A 608 0.86 -15.59 0.27
N GLN A 609 1.85 -14.70 0.41
CA GLN A 609 1.64 -13.40 1.06
C GLN A 609 0.57 -12.59 0.32
N VAL A 610 0.71 -12.41 -1.00
CA VAL A 610 -0.24 -11.64 -1.82
C VAL A 610 -1.65 -12.24 -1.73
N ILE A 611 -1.75 -13.58 -1.72
CA ILE A 611 -3.03 -14.25 -1.60
C ILE A 611 -3.65 -13.98 -0.22
N MET A 612 -2.87 -14.09 0.86
CA MET A 612 -3.38 -13.84 2.21
C MET A 612 -3.69 -12.36 2.48
N GLU A 613 -2.91 -11.43 1.93
CA GLU A 613 -3.21 -9.99 2.00
C GLU A 613 -4.56 -9.65 1.35
N SER A 614 -4.93 -10.29 0.24
CA SER A 614 -6.25 -10.12 -0.37
C SER A 614 -7.40 -10.62 0.51
N LEU A 615 -7.10 -11.47 1.49
CA LEU A 615 -8.03 -11.98 2.50
C LEU A 615 -7.95 -11.22 3.84
N GLY A 616 -7.18 -10.11 3.89
CA GLY A 616 -7.00 -9.30 5.10
C GLY A 616 -5.96 -9.86 6.08
N GLY A 617 -5.12 -10.76 5.63
CA GLY A 617 -4.00 -11.35 6.36
C GLY A 617 -2.65 -10.75 5.97
N GLY A 618 -1.57 -11.52 6.16
CA GLY A 618 -0.22 -11.13 5.81
C GLY A 618 0.79 -12.26 6.04
N GLY A 619 2.05 -11.95 5.81
CA GLY A 619 3.15 -12.91 5.99
C GLY A 619 4.29 -12.68 5.02
N HIS A 620 4.91 -13.76 4.59
CA HIS A 620 6.02 -13.80 3.63
C HIS A 620 5.62 -14.56 2.36
N GLN A 621 6.46 -14.48 1.34
CA GLN A 621 6.24 -15.17 0.06
C GLN A 621 5.94 -16.66 0.22
N THR A 622 6.63 -17.34 1.14
CA THR A 622 6.52 -18.79 1.36
C THR A 622 5.66 -19.16 2.56
N MET A 623 5.38 -18.23 3.47
CA MET A 623 4.61 -18.44 4.69
C MET A 623 3.73 -17.25 4.97
N ALA A 624 2.42 -17.45 5.07
CA ALA A 624 1.47 -16.39 5.36
C ALA A 624 0.26 -16.93 6.12
N ALA A 625 -0.50 -16.05 6.74
CA ALA A 625 -1.69 -16.39 7.48
C ALA A 625 -2.79 -15.34 7.30
N ALA A 626 -4.04 -15.74 7.48
CA ALA A 626 -5.17 -14.82 7.52
C ALA A 626 -6.20 -15.29 8.55
N GLN A 627 -6.97 -14.35 9.09
CA GLN A 627 -8.08 -14.63 9.98
C GLN A 627 -9.36 -14.02 9.41
N LEU A 628 -10.29 -14.86 9.03
CA LEU A 628 -11.60 -14.46 8.53
C LEU A 628 -12.61 -14.45 9.67
N LYS A 629 -13.30 -13.33 9.89
CA LYS A 629 -14.30 -13.17 10.94
C LYS A 629 -15.69 -13.48 10.40
N HIS A 630 -16.55 -14.08 11.25
CA HIS A 630 -17.96 -14.34 10.95
C HIS A 630 -18.17 -15.17 9.66
N ILE A 631 -17.37 -16.21 9.47
CA ILE A 631 -17.43 -17.08 8.30
C ILE A 631 -17.30 -18.55 8.73
N THR A 632 -17.92 -19.44 7.98
CA THR A 632 -17.75 -20.90 8.15
C THR A 632 -16.52 -21.41 7.40
N ALA A 633 -16.01 -22.55 7.84
CA ALA A 633 -14.86 -23.20 7.20
C ALA A 633 -15.10 -23.47 5.70
N GLU A 634 -16.28 -23.93 5.30
CA GLU A 634 -16.63 -24.18 3.89
C GLU A 634 -16.68 -22.89 3.05
N ALA A 635 -17.22 -21.80 3.61
CA ALA A 635 -17.22 -20.51 2.93
C ALA A 635 -15.80 -19.93 2.80
N ALA A 636 -14.88 -20.25 3.74
CA ALA A 636 -13.47 -19.88 3.63
C ALA A 636 -12.80 -20.59 2.45
N ARG A 637 -13.13 -21.86 2.15
CA ARG A 637 -12.64 -22.57 0.95
C ARG A 637 -12.91 -21.79 -0.33
N ALA A 638 -14.15 -21.34 -0.52
CA ALA A 638 -14.52 -20.58 -1.71
C ALA A 638 -13.77 -19.25 -1.83
N ARG A 639 -13.54 -18.56 -0.71
CA ARG A 639 -12.73 -17.33 -0.69
C ARG A 639 -11.26 -17.58 -1.03
N ILE A 640 -10.66 -18.65 -0.51
CA ILE A 640 -9.29 -19.06 -0.83
C ILE A 640 -9.19 -19.36 -2.34
N GLN A 641 -10.11 -20.10 -2.91
CA GLN A 641 -10.15 -20.42 -4.35
C GLN A 641 -10.23 -19.14 -5.20
N THR A 642 -11.12 -18.20 -4.83
CA THR A 642 -11.25 -16.91 -5.51
C THR A 642 -9.94 -16.10 -5.43
N ALA A 643 -9.30 -16.06 -4.28
CA ALA A 643 -8.03 -15.35 -4.10
C ALA A 643 -6.89 -15.98 -4.93
N ILE A 644 -6.83 -17.30 -5.02
CA ILE A 644 -5.87 -18.02 -5.89
C ILE A 644 -6.15 -17.69 -7.37
N ASP A 645 -7.41 -17.63 -7.79
CA ASP A 645 -7.78 -17.29 -9.16
C ASP A 645 -7.36 -15.87 -9.53
N GLN A 646 -7.66 -14.89 -8.67
CA GLN A 646 -7.26 -13.50 -8.84
C GLN A 646 -5.73 -13.35 -8.93
N TYR A 647 -5.01 -14.03 -8.05
CA TYR A 647 -3.55 -14.06 -8.08
C TYR A 647 -3.03 -14.61 -9.42
N ARG A 648 -3.54 -15.76 -9.88
CA ARG A 648 -3.10 -16.37 -11.16
C ARG A 648 -3.52 -15.55 -12.38
N GLU A 649 -4.64 -14.84 -12.34
CA GLU A 649 -5.05 -13.91 -13.39
C GLU A 649 -4.15 -12.67 -13.46
N SER A 650 -3.74 -12.14 -12.30
CA SER A 650 -2.79 -11.03 -12.25
C SER A 650 -1.42 -11.40 -12.84
N GLN A 651 -0.99 -12.65 -12.68
CA GLN A 651 0.26 -13.18 -13.28
C GLN A 651 0.13 -13.44 -14.79
N LYS A 652 -1.09 -13.66 -15.31
CA LYS A 652 -1.33 -13.92 -16.74
C LYS A 652 -1.52 -12.67 -17.60
N LYS A 653 -1.76 -11.49 -17.01
CA LYS A 653 -1.83 -10.23 -17.77
C LYS A 653 -0.41 -9.80 -18.13
N PRO A 654 0.07 -10.01 -19.37
CA PRO A 654 1.20 -9.26 -19.86
C PRO A 654 0.74 -7.80 -19.88
N LEU A 655 1.59 -6.88 -19.45
CA LEU A 655 1.42 -5.44 -19.59
C LEU A 655 0.87 -5.15 -20.99
N SER A 656 -0.41 -4.83 -21.10
CA SER A 656 -1.03 -4.49 -22.38
C SER A 656 -0.31 -3.26 -22.90
N LYS A 657 0.39 -3.43 -24.02
CA LYS A 657 0.83 -2.34 -24.86
C LYS A 657 -0.42 -1.55 -25.27
N ASN A 658 -0.69 -0.44 -24.61
CA ASN A 658 -1.50 0.62 -25.18
C ASN A 658 -0.70 1.22 -26.32
N GLU A 659 -0.83 0.65 -27.53
CA GLU A 659 -0.51 1.37 -28.76
C GLU A 659 -1.60 2.44 -28.95
N PRO A 660 -1.23 3.71 -29.10
CA PRO A 660 -2.22 4.73 -29.45
C PRO A 660 -2.71 4.45 -30.89
N GLU A 661 -4.02 4.40 -31.04
CA GLU A 661 -4.75 4.16 -32.30
C GLU A 661 -4.50 5.19 -33.43
N SER A 662 -3.51 6.07 -33.30
CA SER A 662 -3.23 7.14 -34.28
C SER A 662 -2.33 6.74 -35.45
N ARG A 663 -1.89 5.46 -35.59
CA ARG A 663 -1.01 5.03 -36.71
C ARG A 663 -1.65 4.09 -37.76
N LYS A 664 -2.97 3.91 -37.73
CA LYS A 664 -3.66 3.07 -38.78
C LYS A 664 -4.27 3.85 -39.94
N LYS A 665 -4.03 5.15 -40.08
CA LYS A 665 -4.57 5.93 -41.24
C LYS A 665 -3.54 6.42 -42.27
N GLU A 666 -2.28 6.05 -42.18
CA GLU A 666 -1.26 6.52 -43.17
C GLU A 666 -0.60 5.41 -43.99
N LYS A 667 -1.25 4.26 -44.17
CA LYS A 667 -0.77 3.22 -45.11
C LYS A 667 -1.87 2.70 -46.02
N GLN A 668 -2.80 3.53 -46.45
CA GLN A 668 -3.64 3.33 -47.63
C GLN A 668 -3.94 4.70 -48.22
N GLY A 669 -3.02 5.19 -49.04
CA GLY A 669 -3.14 6.35 -49.90
C GLY A 669 -1.90 6.42 -50.75
#